data_f980191c9da9a92fc3350560b74ac6bb
#
_entry.id   f980191c9da9a92fc3350560b74ac6bb
#
_cell.length_a   1.000
_cell.length_b   1.000
_cell.length_c   1.000
_cell.angle_alpha   90.00
_cell.angle_beta   90.00
_cell.angle_gamma   90.00
#
_symmetry.space_group_name_H-M   'P 1'
#
loop_
_entity.id
_entity.type
_entity.pdbx_description
1 polymer ?
#
loop_
_entity_poly.entity_id
_entity_poly.type
_entity_poly.pdbx_seq_one_letter_code
_entity_poly.pdbx_strand_id
1 'polypeptide(L)'
;MKKRSLFCRSLILSLLLYPSSDAWSAPFTGQIPLRGNSMSLLEVVREIEETTDYSFFYKSSDLEGSAKKNYNLNGDIEEVLTEVFEGSGIVYKVNGKEIILSKASAKSVKQQRTISGVVTDATDGSTVIGANVVVKGTTNGVITDLDGNFSLTFSGKSCTLEVSYVGYKKQEVYITDQGLVNVKLVPDNEMLAEVVVVGQGTQKKVSVTGSIATVKGSTLKVPSSSLTSSLAGKLAGIMSMTSSGEPGSSSEFYIRGINTFGGRSTPLILLDGVEISSSDLNRIPAESIESFSLLKDASATAIYGNRGANGVMLVTTKSGTENSKAKINVSLEASYFRPMNVVEFADGPTFMRTYNEAAQARSLTPITNPKYTEEQILNTEKGLNPYVYPNVDWYDLIFKEGNYNQRANINLQGGGSRVTYYMSLQANHDTGLLDAPKNYYYDTNINNWEYNFQNNISYKVTNTTTIDLRMMAQIGNRQGPNYSVSDMYQTVMRANPVAFPAYFPSQEGDDGFIRFGNAEIKPNVLGKNPYAEMLGSFKETNYNTLNTSISLNQKLDFITEGLSLKALVNFKNWSESSYNRSIKPYYYKVKDGSYLPDTDEYELQLLQTGDQYLSQSGISRNSDQTFYFDARLDWKRSFGDHNLSAMLMYMMREYRSDVLPNRNQGYSGRLTYDFANKYLLEFNFGYNGSERLAKGERFEFFPAASLGWVISSEKFWEPISNYVSHLKVRTSYGLVGSDEFNGGAPHFLYQNNISIGSANDFWTGLPTSEINRRGPAFYVLAVQNAGWEHVKKFDIGFDMSLFN
;
A
#
# COMPACT_ATOMS: atom_id res chain seq x y z
N MET A 1 -13.63 -20.95 -26.04
CA MET A 1 -13.02 -19.84 -25.32
C MET A 1 -12.09 -20.26 -24.17
N LYS A 2 -11.71 -21.53 -24.02
CA LYS A 2 -10.81 -22.06 -22.97
C LYS A 2 -9.30 -21.98 -23.27
N LYS A 3 -8.87 -21.45 -24.40
CA LYS A 3 -7.44 -21.46 -24.82
C LYS A 3 -6.63 -20.19 -24.56
N ARG A 4 -7.24 -19.08 -24.10
CA ARG A 4 -6.51 -17.81 -23.80
C ARG A 4 -6.09 -17.63 -22.33
N SER A 5 -6.68 -18.38 -21.43
CA SER A 5 -6.29 -18.34 -20.00
C SER A 5 -5.05 -19.20 -19.67
N LEU A 6 -4.70 -20.14 -20.54
CA LEU A 6 -3.55 -21.02 -20.31
C LEU A 6 -2.19 -20.35 -20.65
N PHE A 7 -2.18 -19.32 -21.50
CA PHE A 7 -0.94 -18.69 -21.95
C PHE A 7 -0.30 -17.79 -20.86
N CYS A 8 -1.12 -17.13 -20.03
CA CYS A 8 -0.59 -16.38 -18.90
C CYS A 8 -0.18 -17.26 -17.70
N ARG A 9 -0.82 -18.43 -17.53
CA ARG A 9 -0.44 -19.36 -16.46
C ARG A 9 0.86 -20.11 -16.76
N SER A 10 1.17 -20.35 -18.03
CA SER A 10 2.42 -21.06 -18.39
C SER A 10 3.66 -20.16 -18.38
N LEU A 11 3.52 -18.83 -18.53
CA LEU A 11 4.67 -17.91 -18.51
C LEU A 11 5.19 -17.63 -17.08
N ILE A 12 4.33 -17.69 -16.07
CA ILE A 12 4.72 -17.51 -14.66
C ILE A 12 5.29 -18.83 -14.09
N LEU A 13 4.81 -19.97 -14.55
CA LEU A 13 5.31 -21.26 -14.10
C LEU A 13 6.64 -21.66 -14.77
N SER A 14 6.95 -21.14 -15.97
CA SER A 14 8.21 -21.41 -16.65
C SER A 14 9.40 -20.58 -16.12
N LEU A 15 9.16 -19.53 -15.33
CA LEU A 15 10.23 -18.76 -14.67
C LEU A 15 10.59 -19.31 -13.27
N LEU A 16 9.82 -20.28 -12.75
CA LEU A 16 10.05 -20.89 -11.44
C LEU A 16 10.51 -22.35 -11.50
N LEU A 17 10.62 -22.95 -12.70
CA LEU A 17 11.03 -24.34 -12.87
C LEU A 17 12.08 -24.47 -13.98
N TYR A 18 13.21 -23.75 -13.85
CA TYR A 18 14.47 -24.29 -14.31
C TYR A 18 15.15 -24.87 -13.07
N PRO A 19 15.22 -26.17 -12.93
CA PRO A 19 16.19 -26.73 -12.01
C PRO A 19 17.55 -26.40 -12.62
N SER A 20 18.31 -25.53 -11.96
CA SER A 20 19.74 -25.60 -12.09
C SER A 20 20.13 -27.02 -11.69
N SER A 21 20.45 -27.82 -12.67
CA SER A 21 21.11 -29.11 -12.46
C SER A 21 22.56 -28.87 -12.03
N ASP A 22 22.75 -28.23 -10.88
CA ASP A 22 23.90 -28.48 -10.06
C ASP A 22 23.53 -29.69 -9.21
N ALA A 23 23.72 -30.85 -9.85
CA ALA A 23 23.88 -32.06 -9.10
C ALA A 23 25.01 -31.78 -8.10
N TRP A 24 24.71 -31.77 -6.83
CA TRP A 24 25.67 -32.00 -5.77
C TRP A 24 26.31 -33.35 -6.05
N SER A 25 27.38 -33.36 -6.89
CA SER A 25 28.30 -34.46 -6.90
C SER A 25 29.03 -34.37 -5.56
N ALA A 26 28.84 -35.38 -4.74
CA ALA A 26 29.67 -35.60 -3.55
C ALA A 26 31.14 -35.41 -3.94
N PRO A 27 31.97 -34.78 -3.12
CA PRO A 27 33.38 -34.65 -3.41
C PRO A 27 33.92 -36.04 -3.68
N PHE A 28 34.72 -36.20 -4.74
CA PHE A 28 35.39 -37.44 -5.06
C PHE A 28 36.24 -37.85 -3.85
N THR A 29 35.82 -38.90 -3.16
CA THR A 29 36.54 -39.46 -1.99
C THR A 29 37.50 -40.59 -2.40
N GLY A 30 37.88 -40.57 -3.66
CA GLY A 30 38.85 -41.55 -4.19
C GLY A 30 40.27 -41.11 -3.92
N GLN A 31 41.15 -42.09 -3.62
CA GLN A 31 42.59 -41.88 -3.61
C GLN A 31 43.10 -41.60 -5.01
N ILE A 32 43.94 -40.59 -5.15
CA ILE A 32 44.52 -40.15 -6.42
C ILE A 32 45.90 -40.81 -6.54
N PRO A 33 46.09 -41.78 -7.44
CA PRO A 33 47.36 -42.38 -7.66
C PRO A 33 48.16 -41.50 -8.64
N LEU A 34 49.14 -40.74 -8.17
CA LEU A 34 50.10 -39.99 -8.98
C LEU A 34 51.40 -40.74 -9.10
N ARG A 35 51.71 -41.29 -10.27
CA ARG A 35 52.95 -42.01 -10.55
C ARG A 35 53.65 -41.50 -11.81
N GLY A 36 54.82 -40.97 -11.68
CA GLY A 36 55.59 -40.48 -12.82
C GLY A 36 57.08 -40.28 -12.47
N ASN A 37 57.95 -40.57 -13.45
CA ASN A 37 59.38 -40.34 -13.30
C ASN A 37 59.75 -39.02 -14.02
N SER A 38 60.45 -38.12 -13.33
CA SER A 38 60.99 -36.87 -13.88
C SER A 38 59.88 -35.91 -14.41
N MET A 39 58.85 -35.72 -13.66
CA MET A 39 57.72 -34.79 -13.98
C MET A 39 57.99 -33.39 -13.45
N SER A 40 57.64 -32.37 -14.22
CA SER A 40 57.53 -30.95 -13.81
C SER A 40 56.19 -30.68 -13.12
N LEU A 41 56.10 -29.61 -12.36
CA LEU A 41 54.82 -29.23 -11.69
C LEU A 41 53.67 -29.03 -12.69
N LEU A 42 53.94 -28.56 -13.89
CA LEU A 42 52.94 -28.39 -14.94
C LEU A 42 52.44 -29.75 -15.46
N GLU A 43 53.34 -30.76 -15.60
CA GLU A 43 52.96 -32.11 -16.03
C GLU A 43 52.13 -32.80 -14.93
N VAL A 44 52.48 -32.61 -13.64
CA VAL A 44 51.70 -33.11 -12.49
C VAL A 44 50.30 -32.51 -12.42
N VAL A 45 50.17 -31.21 -12.62
CA VAL A 45 48.88 -30.55 -12.62
C VAL A 45 47.99 -31.12 -13.73
N ARG A 46 48.54 -31.32 -14.95
CA ARG A 46 47.77 -31.90 -16.06
C ARG A 46 47.39 -33.37 -15.80
N GLU A 47 48.29 -34.15 -15.23
CA GLU A 47 48.00 -35.55 -14.90
C GLU A 47 46.86 -35.67 -13.89
N ILE A 48 46.80 -34.76 -12.88
CA ILE A 48 45.69 -34.73 -11.91
C ILE A 48 44.38 -34.27 -12.58
N GLU A 49 44.42 -33.26 -13.51
CA GLU A 49 43.24 -32.82 -14.26
C GLU A 49 42.70 -33.92 -15.19
N GLU A 50 43.61 -34.71 -15.83
CA GLU A 50 43.20 -35.78 -16.75
C GLU A 50 42.66 -37.02 -16.00
N THR A 51 43.11 -37.26 -14.76
CA THR A 51 42.75 -38.45 -13.99
C THR A 51 41.65 -38.22 -12.96
N THR A 52 41.22 -36.94 -12.73
CA THR A 52 40.26 -36.57 -11.73
C THR A 52 39.30 -35.47 -12.26
N ASP A 53 38.27 -35.17 -11.50
CA ASP A 53 37.35 -34.09 -11.81
C ASP A 53 37.82 -32.71 -11.29
N TYR A 54 39.07 -32.56 -10.84
CA TYR A 54 39.59 -31.29 -10.34
C TYR A 54 40.11 -30.43 -11.50
N SER A 55 39.90 -29.09 -11.39
CA SER A 55 40.40 -28.12 -12.37
C SER A 55 41.34 -27.13 -11.70
N PHE A 56 42.49 -26.85 -12.31
CA PHE A 56 43.49 -25.95 -11.74
C PHE A 56 43.48 -24.57 -12.42
N PHE A 57 43.49 -23.53 -11.61
CA PHE A 57 43.63 -22.13 -12.05
C PHE A 57 44.98 -21.57 -11.64
N TYR A 58 45.85 -21.31 -12.60
CA TYR A 58 47.21 -20.83 -12.37
C TYR A 58 47.69 -19.94 -13.51
N LYS A 59 48.71 -19.13 -13.24
CA LYS A 59 49.50 -18.50 -14.31
C LYS A 59 50.59 -19.43 -14.78
N SER A 60 50.64 -19.75 -16.07
CA SER A 60 51.64 -20.68 -16.62
C SER A 60 53.06 -20.30 -16.24
N SER A 61 53.42 -19.02 -16.19
CA SER A 61 54.69 -18.48 -15.76
C SER A 61 55.07 -18.83 -14.30
N ASP A 62 54.13 -19.21 -13.47
CA ASP A 62 54.38 -19.51 -12.06
C ASP A 62 54.81 -20.95 -11.86
N LEU A 63 54.50 -21.86 -12.81
CA LEU A 63 54.85 -23.27 -12.81
C LEU A 63 56.00 -23.60 -13.77
N GLU A 64 56.30 -22.70 -14.73
CA GLU A 64 57.41 -22.84 -15.67
C GLU A 64 58.77 -22.79 -14.95
N GLY A 65 59.68 -23.70 -15.31
CA GLY A 65 61.02 -23.76 -14.74
C GLY A 65 61.13 -24.52 -13.39
N SER A 66 60.05 -25.19 -12.97
CA SER A 66 60.07 -26.07 -11.79
C SER A 66 60.99 -27.26 -12.01
N ALA A 67 61.78 -27.63 -10.99
CA ALA A 67 62.65 -28.83 -11.04
C ALA A 67 61.82 -30.10 -11.20
N LYS A 68 62.18 -30.95 -12.12
CA LYS A 68 61.54 -32.27 -12.31
C LYS A 68 61.76 -33.17 -11.13
N LYS A 69 60.72 -33.80 -10.60
CA LYS A 69 60.76 -34.75 -9.50
C LYS A 69 60.06 -36.05 -9.88
N ASN A 70 60.38 -37.10 -9.15
CA ASN A 70 59.69 -38.38 -9.25
C ASN A 70 58.61 -38.44 -8.24
N TYR A 71 57.39 -38.78 -8.67
CA TYR A 71 56.19 -38.87 -7.81
C TYR A 71 55.70 -40.32 -7.78
N ASN A 72 55.43 -40.84 -6.58
CA ASN A 72 54.77 -42.12 -6.36
C ASN A 72 53.83 -41.95 -5.14
N LEU A 73 52.76 -41.15 -5.37
CA LEU A 73 51.82 -40.74 -4.33
C LEU A 73 50.46 -41.44 -4.53
N ASN A 74 49.81 -41.76 -3.44
CA ASN A 74 48.48 -42.30 -3.44
C ASN A 74 47.73 -41.78 -2.17
N GLY A 75 46.96 -40.74 -2.30
CA GLY A 75 46.29 -40.09 -1.17
C GLY A 75 45.08 -39.26 -1.63
N ASP A 76 44.46 -38.57 -0.70
CA ASP A 76 43.42 -37.61 -1.06
C ASP A 76 44.04 -36.36 -1.75
N ILE A 77 43.19 -35.50 -2.30
CA ILE A 77 43.64 -34.32 -3.08
C ILE A 77 44.52 -33.37 -2.24
N GLU A 78 44.22 -33.17 -0.97
CA GLU A 78 44.97 -32.25 -0.10
C GLU A 78 46.33 -32.84 0.28
N GLU A 79 46.39 -34.15 0.54
CA GLU A 79 47.64 -34.87 0.79
C GLU A 79 48.55 -34.82 -0.44
N VAL A 80 48.04 -35.15 -1.63
CA VAL A 80 48.80 -35.14 -2.89
C VAL A 80 49.28 -33.72 -3.22
N LEU A 81 48.43 -32.69 -3.08
CA LEU A 81 48.84 -31.29 -3.35
C LEU A 81 49.89 -30.79 -2.35
N THR A 82 49.75 -31.18 -1.08
CA THR A 82 50.73 -30.79 -0.05
C THR A 82 52.11 -31.28 -0.43
N GLU A 83 52.24 -32.54 -0.81
CA GLU A 83 53.52 -33.17 -1.13
C GLU A 83 54.07 -32.73 -2.50
N VAL A 84 53.19 -32.50 -3.48
CA VAL A 84 53.57 -32.00 -4.81
C VAL A 84 54.16 -30.59 -4.73
N PHE A 85 53.54 -29.72 -3.96
CA PHE A 85 53.91 -28.29 -3.87
C PHE A 85 54.88 -27.98 -2.72
N GLU A 86 55.27 -28.98 -1.89
CA GLU A 86 56.20 -28.78 -0.82
C GLU A 86 57.58 -28.33 -1.36
N GLY A 87 58.05 -27.18 -0.84
CA GLY A 87 59.31 -26.58 -1.25
C GLY A 87 59.30 -25.90 -2.62
N SER A 88 58.22 -25.89 -3.34
CA SER A 88 58.13 -25.29 -4.69
C SER A 88 57.90 -23.74 -4.64
N GLY A 89 57.51 -23.18 -3.49
CA GLY A 89 57.12 -21.79 -3.35
C GLY A 89 55.76 -21.47 -3.96
N ILE A 90 54.96 -22.50 -4.27
CA ILE A 90 53.59 -22.39 -4.72
C ILE A 90 52.65 -22.69 -3.53
N VAL A 91 51.67 -21.85 -3.31
CA VAL A 91 50.55 -22.05 -2.37
C VAL A 91 49.29 -22.38 -3.15
N TYR A 92 48.52 -23.33 -2.63
CA TYR A 92 47.28 -23.74 -3.24
C TYR A 92 46.10 -23.46 -2.32
N LYS A 93 44.91 -23.28 -2.92
CA LYS A 93 43.63 -23.18 -2.22
C LYS A 93 42.60 -24.03 -2.96
N VAL A 94 42.04 -25.01 -2.25
CA VAL A 94 40.99 -25.88 -2.77
C VAL A 94 39.62 -25.22 -2.47
N ASN A 95 38.78 -25.09 -3.49
CA ASN A 95 37.43 -24.55 -3.39
C ASN A 95 36.48 -25.49 -4.15
N GLY A 96 36.01 -26.55 -3.48
CA GLY A 96 35.25 -27.62 -4.10
C GLY A 96 36.12 -28.43 -5.09
N LYS A 97 35.77 -28.39 -6.38
CA LYS A 97 36.56 -29.03 -7.47
C LYS A 97 37.57 -28.10 -8.13
N GLU A 98 37.66 -26.84 -7.72
CA GLU A 98 38.55 -25.83 -8.26
C GLU A 98 39.77 -25.65 -7.34
N ILE A 99 40.96 -25.70 -7.89
CA ILE A 99 42.21 -25.53 -7.18
C ILE A 99 42.95 -24.32 -7.74
N ILE A 100 43.17 -23.31 -6.90
CA ILE A 100 43.86 -22.09 -7.30
C ILE A 100 45.30 -22.15 -6.80
N LEU A 101 46.28 -22.06 -7.73
CA LEU A 101 47.70 -22.01 -7.42
C LEU A 101 48.22 -20.57 -7.54
N SER A 102 49.05 -20.14 -6.61
CA SER A 102 49.73 -18.85 -6.63
C SER A 102 51.11 -18.91 -6.00
N LYS A 103 52.05 -18.10 -6.51
CA LYS A 103 53.38 -17.99 -5.90
C LYS A 103 53.32 -17.41 -4.51
N ALA A 104 53.97 -17.99 -3.56
CA ALA A 104 54.09 -17.47 -2.19
C ALA A 104 54.78 -16.10 -2.25
N SER A 105 54.01 -15.06 -2.11
CA SER A 105 54.54 -13.69 -1.92
C SER A 105 55.21 -13.65 -0.54
N ALA A 106 56.46 -13.27 -0.47
CA ALA A 106 57.13 -13.05 0.81
C ALA A 106 56.39 -11.92 1.56
N LYS A 107 55.36 -12.24 2.30
CA LYS A 107 54.74 -11.34 3.26
C LYS A 107 55.76 -11.05 4.34
N SER A 108 56.27 -9.81 4.35
CA SER A 108 56.84 -9.28 5.57
C SER A 108 55.86 -9.51 6.69
N VAL A 109 56.26 -10.19 7.76
CA VAL A 109 55.46 -10.34 8.99
C VAL A 109 55.16 -8.95 9.50
N LYS A 110 54.02 -8.36 9.11
CA LYS A 110 53.50 -7.15 9.73
C LYS A 110 53.01 -7.57 11.09
N GLN A 111 53.68 -7.09 12.12
CA GLN A 111 53.31 -7.28 13.51
C GLN A 111 51.81 -6.95 13.69
N GLN A 112 51.00 -7.95 13.93
CA GLN A 112 49.58 -7.74 14.27
C GLN A 112 49.51 -7.19 15.70
N ARG A 113 48.72 -6.12 15.86
CA ARG A 113 48.49 -5.48 17.18
C ARG A 113 46.99 -5.48 17.45
N THR A 114 46.62 -5.75 18.68
CA THR A 114 45.21 -5.66 19.15
C THR A 114 45.08 -4.40 19.98
N ILE A 115 44.05 -3.60 19.69
CA ILE A 115 43.67 -2.42 20.44
C ILE A 115 42.31 -2.73 21.08
N SER A 116 42.21 -2.44 22.37
CA SER A 116 40.94 -2.49 23.09
C SER A 116 40.61 -1.10 23.61
N GLY A 117 39.33 -0.85 23.81
CA GLY A 117 38.87 0.44 24.34
C GLY A 117 37.42 0.49 24.66
N VAL A 118 36.98 1.62 25.16
CA VAL A 118 35.56 1.88 25.47
C VAL A 118 35.11 3.11 24.72
N VAL A 119 33.90 3.03 24.15
CA VAL A 119 33.22 4.17 23.53
C VAL A 119 32.14 4.67 24.48
N THR A 120 32.27 5.93 24.90
CA THR A 120 31.31 6.60 25.80
C THR A 120 30.74 7.86 25.22
N ASP A 121 29.57 8.27 25.69
CA ASP A 121 28.99 9.59 25.40
C ASP A 121 29.83 10.69 26.08
N ALA A 122 30.12 11.77 25.36
CA ALA A 122 30.90 12.88 25.85
C ALA A 122 30.13 13.77 26.86
N THR A 123 28.78 13.70 26.91
CA THR A 123 27.93 14.55 27.74
C THR A 123 27.66 13.94 29.10
N ASP A 124 27.33 12.65 29.16
CA ASP A 124 26.94 11.99 30.41
C ASP A 124 27.85 10.82 30.81
N GLY A 125 28.80 10.42 29.94
CA GLY A 125 29.72 9.33 30.18
C GLY A 125 29.12 7.94 30.05
N SER A 126 27.89 7.81 29.63
CA SER A 126 27.23 6.52 29.38
C SER A 126 27.94 5.74 28.25
N THR A 127 27.86 4.41 28.30
CA THR A 127 28.50 3.56 27.29
C THR A 127 27.67 3.54 26.00
N VAL A 128 28.34 3.68 24.83
CA VAL A 128 27.68 3.65 23.53
C VAL A 128 27.72 2.23 22.97
N ILE A 129 26.59 1.55 23.04
CA ILE A 129 26.43 0.16 22.58
C ILE A 129 26.23 0.13 21.07
N GLY A 130 26.94 -0.77 20.36
CA GLY A 130 26.75 -0.93 18.92
C GLY A 130 27.46 0.12 18.06
N ALA A 131 28.35 0.94 18.65
CA ALA A 131 29.17 1.88 17.86
C ALA A 131 30.11 1.12 16.92
N ASN A 132 30.19 1.58 15.69
CA ASN A 132 31.06 1.00 14.67
C ASN A 132 32.48 1.59 14.78
N VAL A 133 33.49 0.76 15.00
CA VAL A 133 34.91 1.09 15.13
C VAL A 133 35.65 0.45 13.97
N VAL A 134 36.13 1.25 13.02
CA VAL A 134 36.78 0.77 11.78
C VAL A 134 38.15 1.38 11.60
N VAL A 135 39.11 0.60 11.11
CA VAL A 135 40.42 1.17 10.66
C VAL A 135 40.17 1.94 9.36
N LYS A 136 40.40 3.27 9.40
CA LYS A 136 40.14 4.18 8.28
C LYS A 136 40.75 3.69 6.98
N GLY A 137 39.95 3.64 5.92
CA GLY A 137 40.37 3.20 4.60
C GLY A 137 40.42 1.68 4.41
N THR A 138 39.89 0.89 5.37
CA THR A 138 39.83 -0.58 5.29
C THR A 138 38.41 -1.06 5.63
N THR A 139 38.16 -2.36 5.38
CA THR A 139 36.92 -3.04 5.83
C THR A 139 37.09 -3.71 7.19
N ASN A 140 38.22 -3.51 7.87
CA ASN A 140 38.51 -4.10 9.17
C ASN A 140 37.90 -3.26 10.28
N GLY A 141 36.87 -3.77 10.92
CA GLY A 141 36.10 -3.07 11.97
C GLY A 141 35.35 -4.04 12.89
N VAL A 142 34.96 -3.52 14.04
CA VAL A 142 34.15 -4.20 15.05
C VAL A 142 33.07 -3.25 15.56
N ILE A 143 32.05 -3.80 16.20
CA ILE A 143 31.02 -3.03 16.93
C ILE A 143 31.24 -3.15 18.43
N THR A 144 30.90 -2.11 19.18
CA THR A 144 30.99 -2.12 20.66
C THR A 144 29.93 -3.04 21.28
N ASP A 145 30.31 -3.70 22.37
CA ASP A 145 29.43 -4.56 23.18
C ASP A 145 28.46 -3.78 24.10
N LEU A 146 27.76 -4.49 25.00
CA LEU A 146 26.79 -3.91 25.93
C LEU A 146 27.41 -2.93 26.93
N ASP A 147 28.70 -3.06 27.19
CA ASP A 147 29.47 -2.17 28.08
C ASP A 147 30.27 -1.12 27.28
N GLY A 148 29.99 -0.98 25.99
CA GLY A 148 30.69 -0.03 25.10
C GLY A 148 32.12 -0.44 24.73
N ASN A 149 32.57 -1.66 25.10
CA ASN A 149 33.94 -2.09 24.83
C ASN A 149 34.09 -2.56 23.38
N PHE A 150 35.30 -2.37 22.85
CA PHE A 150 35.69 -2.94 21.57
C PHE A 150 37.11 -3.55 21.63
N SER A 151 37.36 -4.53 20.79
CA SER A 151 38.69 -5.10 20.60
C SER A 151 38.90 -5.32 19.10
N LEU A 152 39.91 -4.63 18.53
CA LEU A 152 40.18 -4.61 17.09
C LEU A 152 41.64 -4.92 16.82
N THR A 153 41.91 -5.92 15.96
CA THR A 153 43.27 -6.32 15.56
C THR A 153 43.60 -5.69 14.20
N PHE A 154 44.72 -4.99 14.11
CA PHE A 154 45.20 -4.38 12.87
C PHE A 154 46.69 -4.69 12.60
N SER A 155 47.10 -4.45 11.35
CA SER A 155 48.51 -4.67 10.93
C SER A 155 49.20 -3.35 10.70
N GLY A 156 50.28 -3.07 11.42
CA GLY A 156 51.08 -1.82 11.28
C GLY A 156 51.53 -1.25 12.60
N LYS A 157 52.37 -0.19 12.54
CA LYS A 157 52.85 0.52 13.73
C LYS A 157 51.86 1.57 14.25
N SER A 158 50.98 2.09 13.37
CA SER A 158 49.97 3.09 13.68
C SER A 158 48.74 2.88 12.77
N CYS A 159 47.58 3.29 13.24
CA CYS A 159 46.35 3.36 12.45
C CYS A 159 45.49 4.54 12.92
N THR A 160 44.56 4.96 12.06
CA THR A 160 43.47 5.89 12.44
C THR A 160 42.22 5.04 12.57
N LEU A 161 41.63 5.05 13.77
CA LEU A 161 40.28 4.51 13.97
C LEU A 161 39.23 5.55 13.60
N GLU A 162 38.23 5.11 12.86
CA GLU A 162 37.04 5.87 12.59
C GLU A 162 35.91 5.27 13.43
N VAL A 163 35.41 6.04 14.39
CA VAL A 163 34.33 5.62 15.29
C VAL A 163 33.08 6.39 14.95
N SER A 164 32.01 5.68 14.71
CA SER A 164 30.72 6.26 14.33
C SER A 164 29.54 5.51 14.96
N TYR A 165 28.53 6.28 15.35
CA TYR A 165 27.27 5.75 15.84
C TYR A 165 26.13 6.67 15.42
N VAL A 166 24.91 6.12 15.26
CA VAL A 166 23.74 6.92 14.87
C VAL A 166 23.42 7.94 15.96
N GLY A 167 23.33 9.23 15.61
CA GLY A 167 23.12 10.33 16.57
C GLY A 167 24.39 10.91 17.17
N TYR A 168 25.57 10.53 16.70
CA TYR A 168 26.86 11.06 17.18
C TYR A 168 27.72 11.56 16.02
N LYS A 169 28.54 12.60 16.30
CA LYS A 169 29.55 13.05 15.34
C LYS A 169 30.62 11.98 15.17
N LYS A 170 30.88 11.63 13.91
CA LYS A 170 31.95 10.74 13.55
C LYS A 170 33.27 11.27 14.06
N GLN A 171 34.04 10.45 14.79
CA GLN A 171 35.30 10.80 15.37
C GLN A 171 36.45 9.96 14.79
N GLU A 172 37.56 10.62 14.48
CA GLU A 172 38.79 9.96 14.04
C GLU A 172 39.82 10.01 15.16
N VAL A 173 40.35 8.87 15.55
CA VAL A 173 41.35 8.73 16.59
C VAL A 173 42.62 8.12 16.01
N TYR A 174 43.67 8.87 16.03
CA TYR A 174 44.98 8.39 15.57
C TYR A 174 45.71 7.65 16.69
N ILE A 175 46.13 6.41 16.40
CA ILE A 175 46.75 5.51 17.37
C ILE A 175 48.16 5.19 16.95
N THR A 176 49.12 5.37 17.89
CA THR A 176 50.55 5.02 17.68
C THR A 176 51.00 3.84 18.52
N ASP A 177 50.91 3.93 19.85
CA ASP A 177 51.52 2.94 20.75
C ASP A 177 50.67 2.56 21.98
N GLN A 178 49.44 3.01 22.05
CA GLN A 178 48.51 2.80 23.16
C GLN A 178 47.70 1.51 22.96
N GLY A 179 47.71 0.62 23.94
CA GLY A 179 46.91 -0.61 23.93
C GLY A 179 45.45 -0.43 24.39
N LEU A 180 45.12 0.67 25.06
CA LEU A 180 43.79 0.99 25.53
C LEU A 180 43.35 2.38 25.05
N VAL A 181 42.23 2.50 24.37
CA VAL A 181 41.75 3.71 23.75
C VAL A 181 40.31 4.02 24.14
N ASN A 182 40.12 5.05 24.94
CA ASN A 182 38.80 5.52 25.31
C ASN A 182 38.34 6.63 24.32
N VAL A 183 37.24 6.39 23.64
CA VAL A 183 36.69 7.32 22.67
C VAL A 183 35.42 7.93 23.27
N LYS A 184 35.35 9.27 23.29
CA LYS A 184 34.15 9.99 23.73
C LYS A 184 33.43 10.52 22.50
N LEU A 185 32.36 9.93 22.10
CA LEU A 185 31.54 10.42 21.02
C LEU A 185 30.71 11.61 21.46
N VAL A 186 30.81 12.70 20.72
CA VAL A 186 29.98 13.88 20.95
C VAL A 186 28.64 13.65 20.25
N PRO A 187 27.51 13.76 20.96
CA PRO A 187 26.20 13.71 20.32
C PRO A 187 26.14 14.71 19.18
N ASP A 188 25.68 14.26 18.04
CA ASP A 188 25.44 15.13 16.91
C ASP A 188 24.13 15.87 17.17
N ASN A 189 24.20 16.99 17.89
CA ASN A 189 23.09 17.90 18.12
C ASN A 189 22.69 18.67 16.85
N GLU A 190 23.41 18.52 15.74
CA GLU A 190 22.79 18.62 14.45
C GLU A 190 21.89 17.39 14.32
N MET A 191 20.64 17.50 14.81
CA MET A 191 19.54 16.66 14.32
C MET A 191 19.74 16.61 12.82
N LEU A 192 20.14 15.43 12.31
CA LEU A 192 20.18 15.14 10.88
C LEU A 192 18.95 15.81 10.35
N ALA A 193 19.08 16.85 9.50
CA ALA A 193 18.02 17.77 9.21
C ALA A 193 16.90 16.94 8.59
N GLU A 194 16.00 16.45 9.44
CA GLU A 194 14.90 15.60 9.06
C GLU A 194 14.13 16.37 8.01
N VAL A 195 14.24 15.90 6.78
CA VAL A 195 13.64 16.55 5.64
C VAL A 195 12.24 16.02 5.52
N VAL A 196 11.26 16.89 5.61
CA VAL A 196 9.85 16.56 5.40
C VAL A 196 9.42 16.98 4.01
N VAL A 197 8.58 16.15 3.40
CA VAL A 197 7.93 16.49 2.15
C VAL A 197 6.85 17.51 2.47
N VAL A 198 6.99 18.71 1.90
CA VAL A 198 6.08 19.83 2.09
C VAL A 198 5.53 20.21 0.72
N GLY A 199 4.22 20.25 0.59
CA GLY A 199 3.61 20.68 -0.65
C GLY A 199 4.42 20.24 -1.87
N GLN A 200 4.82 21.13 -2.71
CA GLN A 200 5.64 20.87 -3.89
C GLN A 200 7.15 20.95 -3.57
N GLY A 201 7.69 20.03 -2.75
CA GLY A 201 9.13 20.01 -2.46
C GLY A 201 9.45 19.41 -1.09
N THR A 202 10.69 19.65 -0.65
CA THR A 202 11.18 19.20 0.65
C THR A 202 11.74 20.38 1.43
N GLN A 203 11.49 20.41 2.73
CA GLN A 203 12.04 21.41 3.65
C GLN A 203 12.66 20.71 4.86
N LYS A 204 13.63 21.36 5.50
CA LYS A 204 14.10 20.91 6.81
C LYS A 204 12.95 21.02 7.82
N LYS A 205 12.74 19.99 8.64
CA LYS A 205 11.66 19.96 9.64
C LYS A 205 11.69 21.18 10.58
N VAL A 206 12.87 21.64 10.93
CA VAL A 206 13.05 22.84 11.76
C VAL A 206 12.51 24.10 11.10
N SER A 207 12.64 24.24 9.77
CA SER A 207 12.19 25.42 9.00
C SER A 207 10.72 25.35 8.57
N VAL A 208 10.02 24.26 8.83
CA VAL A 208 8.60 24.12 8.47
C VAL A 208 7.75 24.94 9.43
N THR A 209 6.95 25.87 8.90
CA THR A 209 6.01 26.70 9.66
C THR A 209 4.57 26.18 9.59
N GLY A 210 4.25 25.36 8.58
CA GLY A 210 2.94 24.74 8.41
C GLY A 210 2.68 23.56 9.37
N SER A 211 1.41 23.23 9.58
CA SER A 211 0.97 22.07 10.37
C SER A 211 1.09 20.79 9.53
N ILE A 212 2.20 20.10 9.63
CA ILE A 212 2.50 18.87 8.88
C ILE A 212 2.72 17.71 9.85
N ALA A 213 2.08 16.57 9.57
CA ALA A 213 2.37 15.31 10.25
C ALA A 213 2.92 14.32 9.24
N THR A 214 4.05 13.69 9.55
CA THR A 214 4.69 12.72 8.65
C THR A 214 4.84 11.37 9.36
N VAL A 215 4.60 10.29 8.63
CA VAL A 215 4.85 8.91 9.08
C VAL A 215 5.54 8.12 7.98
N LYS A 216 6.44 7.21 8.37
CA LYS A 216 7.11 6.30 7.42
C LYS A 216 6.14 5.24 6.92
N GLY A 217 6.25 4.82 5.66
CA GLY A 217 5.42 3.77 5.09
C GLY A 217 5.49 2.44 5.86
N SER A 218 6.65 2.12 6.43
CA SER A 218 6.83 0.91 7.26
C SER A 218 5.93 0.87 8.51
N THR A 219 5.55 2.02 9.07
CA THR A 219 4.65 2.11 10.24
C THR A 219 3.21 1.74 9.88
N LEU A 220 2.84 1.87 8.61
CA LEU A 220 1.50 1.56 8.11
C LEU A 220 1.35 0.12 7.63
N LYS A 221 2.42 -0.67 7.71
CA LYS A 221 2.35 -2.09 7.37
C LYS A 221 1.45 -2.81 8.40
N VAL A 222 0.34 -3.35 7.91
CA VAL A 222 -0.60 -4.19 8.66
C VAL A 222 -0.95 -5.41 7.80
N PRO A 223 -1.37 -6.53 8.37
CA PRO A 223 -1.75 -7.73 7.63
C PRO A 223 -3.11 -7.56 6.94
N SER A 224 -3.27 -6.53 6.12
CA SER A 224 -4.48 -6.21 5.35
C SER A 224 -4.09 -5.77 3.95
N SER A 225 -4.88 -6.15 2.95
CA SER A 225 -4.76 -5.65 1.57
C SER A 225 -5.23 -4.20 1.43
N SER A 226 -5.97 -3.69 2.42
CA SER A 226 -6.49 -2.32 2.45
C SER A 226 -5.52 -1.37 3.17
N LEU A 227 -4.77 -0.57 2.41
CA LEU A 227 -3.86 0.43 2.99
C LEU A 227 -4.63 1.53 3.74
N THR A 228 -5.80 1.94 3.25
CA THR A 228 -6.59 3.00 3.87
C THR A 228 -7.10 2.62 5.26
N SER A 229 -7.35 1.33 5.51
CA SER A 229 -7.74 0.85 6.84
C SER A 229 -6.62 0.98 7.88
N SER A 230 -5.35 1.01 7.45
CA SER A 230 -4.19 1.14 8.33
C SER A 230 -3.90 2.58 8.77
N LEU A 231 -4.58 3.57 8.20
CA LEU A 231 -4.36 4.99 8.51
C LEU A 231 -4.92 5.40 9.87
N ALA A 232 -5.96 4.68 10.35
CA ALA A 232 -6.60 4.96 11.63
C ALA A 232 -5.60 4.85 12.79
N GLY A 233 -5.54 5.88 13.63
CA GLY A 233 -4.67 5.93 14.81
C GLY A 233 -3.16 6.05 14.52
N LYS A 234 -2.73 6.03 13.25
CA LYS A 234 -1.32 6.12 12.86
C LYS A 234 -0.87 7.53 12.48
N LEU A 235 -1.78 8.35 12.00
CA LEU A 235 -1.51 9.71 11.54
C LEU A 235 -2.33 10.72 12.35
N ALA A 236 -1.65 11.61 13.07
CA ALA A 236 -2.32 12.62 13.89
C ALA A 236 -3.13 13.60 13.02
N GLY A 237 -4.44 13.68 13.29
CA GLY A 237 -5.40 14.54 12.59
C GLY A 237 -6.17 13.84 11.47
N ILE A 238 -5.97 12.54 11.25
CA ILE A 238 -6.86 11.72 10.41
C ILE A 238 -8.00 11.15 11.27
N MET A 239 -9.21 11.28 10.73
CA MET A 239 -10.39 10.54 11.16
C MET A 239 -10.69 9.51 10.07
N SER A 240 -10.59 8.22 10.39
CA SER A 240 -10.86 7.15 9.44
C SER A 240 -12.09 6.37 9.88
N MET A 241 -12.96 6.08 8.93
CA MET A 241 -14.16 5.27 9.13
C MET A 241 -14.11 4.07 8.19
N THR A 242 -14.11 2.87 8.78
CA THR A 242 -14.25 1.63 8.03
C THR A 242 -15.71 1.21 8.08
N SER A 243 -16.41 1.36 6.98
CA SER A 243 -17.84 1.00 6.87
C SER A 243 -18.05 -0.48 6.59
N SER A 244 -17.04 -1.16 6.05
CA SER A 244 -17.08 -2.57 5.70
C SER A 244 -15.70 -3.20 5.86
N GLY A 245 -15.66 -4.44 6.36
CA GLY A 245 -14.46 -5.30 6.35
C GLY A 245 -14.35 -6.14 5.08
N GLU A 246 -15.18 -5.88 4.07
CA GLU A 246 -15.21 -6.60 2.81
C GLU A 246 -13.88 -6.48 2.07
N PRO A 247 -13.30 -7.59 1.57
CA PRO A 247 -12.07 -7.57 0.79
C PRO A 247 -12.12 -6.58 -0.38
N GLY A 248 -11.08 -5.73 -0.49
CA GLY A 248 -10.99 -4.71 -1.54
C GLY A 248 -11.78 -3.41 -1.25
N SER A 249 -12.54 -3.33 -0.15
CA SER A 249 -13.18 -2.08 0.25
C SER A 249 -12.18 -1.08 0.81
N SER A 250 -12.37 0.21 0.51
CA SER A 250 -11.57 1.31 1.05
C SER A 250 -12.26 1.94 2.26
N SER A 251 -11.45 2.32 3.27
CA SER A 251 -11.95 3.15 4.36
C SER A 251 -12.07 4.60 3.92
N GLU A 252 -13.12 5.28 4.36
CA GLU A 252 -13.23 6.72 4.24
C GLU A 252 -12.38 7.41 5.31
N PHE A 253 -11.72 8.50 4.94
CA PHE A 253 -10.93 9.27 5.88
C PHE A 253 -10.99 10.77 5.61
N TYR A 254 -10.87 11.54 6.67
CA TYR A 254 -10.98 12.99 6.68
C TYR A 254 -9.81 13.58 7.48
N ILE A 255 -9.37 14.78 7.11
CA ILE A 255 -8.34 15.51 7.85
C ILE A 255 -9.01 16.61 8.67
N ARG A 256 -8.93 16.50 10.02
CA ARG A 256 -9.57 17.44 10.98
C ARG A 256 -11.10 17.55 10.85
N GLY A 257 -11.75 16.54 10.26
CA GLY A 257 -13.20 16.51 10.05
C GLY A 257 -13.65 16.98 8.67
N ILE A 258 -14.96 17.16 8.51
CA ILE A 258 -15.60 17.58 7.28
C ILE A 258 -15.77 19.10 7.32
N ASN A 259 -15.17 19.80 6.35
CA ASN A 259 -15.10 21.26 6.30
C ASN A 259 -15.77 21.85 5.06
N THR A 260 -16.82 21.21 4.55
CA THR A 260 -17.53 21.66 3.34
C THR A 260 -19.02 21.73 3.55
N PHE A 261 -19.67 22.60 2.81
CA PHE A 261 -21.13 22.84 2.83
C PHE A 261 -21.89 21.97 1.82
N GLY A 262 -21.33 20.88 1.37
CA GLY A 262 -21.91 19.95 0.41
C GLY A 262 -21.06 19.69 -0.82
N GLY A 263 -19.82 20.18 -0.81
CA GLY A 263 -18.79 19.81 -1.78
C GLY A 263 -18.05 18.53 -1.39
N ARG A 264 -16.86 18.35 -1.91
CA ARG A 264 -15.99 17.22 -1.58
C ARG A 264 -15.53 17.29 -0.12
N SER A 265 -15.75 16.23 0.62
CA SER A 265 -15.32 16.11 2.02
C SER A 265 -13.95 15.41 2.19
N THR A 266 -13.57 14.60 1.19
CA THR A 266 -12.31 13.84 1.23
C THR A 266 -11.08 14.72 0.94
N PRO A 267 -9.93 14.46 1.55
CA PRO A 267 -8.71 15.21 1.27
C PRO A 267 -8.20 14.94 -0.15
N LEU A 268 -7.36 15.86 -0.65
CA LEU A 268 -6.59 15.64 -1.86
C LEU A 268 -5.46 14.65 -1.58
N ILE A 269 -5.38 13.57 -2.35
CA ILE A 269 -4.32 12.56 -2.23
C ILE A 269 -3.38 12.69 -3.41
N LEU A 270 -2.10 12.88 -3.13
CA LEU A 270 -1.06 13.00 -4.15
C LEU A 270 -0.03 11.88 -4.01
N LEU A 271 0.08 11.05 -5.03
CA LEU A 271 1.16 10.07 -5.17
C LEU A 271 2.29 10.67 -6.01
N ASP A 272 3.43 10.93 -5.37
CA ASP A 272 4.61 11.55 -6.00
C ASP A 272 4.30 12.87 -6.73
N GLY A 273 3.32 13.63 -6.20
CA GLY A 273 2.89 14.91 -6.74
C GLY A 273 1.67 14.86 -7.66
N VAL A 274 1.17 13.69 -8.02
CA VAL A 274 0.02 13.51 -8.91
C VAL A 274 -1.21 13.02 -8.16
N GLU A 275 -2.37 13.58 -8.46
CA GLU A 275 -3.64 13.22 -7.81
C GLU A 275 -4.06 11.78 -8.13
N ILE A 276 -4.40 11.03 -7.08
CA ILE A 276 -4.97 9.70 -7.14
C ILE A 276 -6.26 9.63 -6.30
N SER A 277 -7.09 8.63 -6.57
CA SER A 277 -8.29 8.35 -5.78
C SER A 277 -7.95 7.61 -4.48
N SER A 278 -8.88 7.61 -3.53
CA SER A 278 -8.80 6.80 -2.31
C SER A 278 -8.72 5.30 -2.62
N SER A 279 -9.44 4.86 -3.67
CA SER A 279 -9.39 3.48 -4.13
C SER A 279 -8.03 3.10 -4.73
N ASP A 280 -7.38 4.01 -5.47
CA ASP A 280 -6.02 3.78 -5.97
C ASP A 280 -5.03 3.69 -4.80
N LEU A 281 -5.13 4.60 -3.81
CA LEU A 281 -4.32 4.57 -2.60
C LEU A 281 -4.48 3.26 -1.85
N ASN A 282 -5.72 2.77 -1.73
CA ASN A 282 -6.03 1.56 -0.99
C ASN A 282 -5.26 0.33 -1.48
N ARG A 283 -4.95 0.30 -2.78
CA ARG A 283 -4.29 -0.83 -3.46
C ARG A 283 -2.76 -0.71 -3.49
N ILE A 284 -2.18 0.42 -3.03
CA ILE A 284 -0.73 0.60 -3.04
C ILE A 284 -0.10 -0.24 -1.92
N PRO A 285 0.91 -1.08 -2.22
CA PRO A 285 1.64 -1.80 -1.20
C PRO A 285 2.32 -0.85 -0.20
N ALA A 286 2.13 -1.06 1.10
CA ALA A 286 2.81 -0.29 2.14
C ALA A 286 4.34 -0.38 2.01
N GLU A 287 4.84 -1.52 1.54
CA GLU A 287 6.25 -1.76 1.26
C GLU A 287 6.84 -0.85 0.18
N SER A 288 6.00 -0.36 -0.74
CA SER A 288 6.40 0.54 -1.84
C SER A 288 6.45 2.01 -1.42
N ILE A 289 5.95 2.33 -0.24
CA ILE A 289 5.83 3.70 0.24
C ILE A 289 7.01 4.05 1.16
N GLU A 290 7.61 5.20 0.93
CA GLU A 290 8.64 5.78 1.78
C GLU A 290 8.01 6.52 2.96
N SER A 291 7.07 7.44 2.65
CA SER A 291 6.43 8.27 3.67
C SER A 291 5.06 8.79 3.26
N PHE A 292 4.26 9.09 4.29
CA PHE A 292 3.03 9.88 4.20
C PHE A 292 3.22 11.20 4.92
N SER A 293 2.82 12.31 4.29
CA SER A 293 2.80 13.62 4.92
C SER A 293 1.42 14.24 4.79
N LEU A 294 0.86 14.69 5.92
CA LEU A 294 -0.44 15.37 5.97
C LEU A 294 -0.25 16.86 6.11
N LEU A 295 -0.77 17.62 5.17
CA LEU A 295 -0.85 19.07 5.18
C LEU A 295 -2.23 19.47 5.72
N LYS A 296 -2.27 20.11 6.90
CA LYS A 296 -3.50 20.30 7.66
C LYS A 296 -4.00 21.75 7.71
N ASP A 297 -3.10 22.72 7.54
CA ASP A 297 -3.40 24.15 7.60
C ASP A 297 -3.39 24.84 6.22
N ALA A 298 -3.83 26.11 6.19
CA ALA A 298 -3.89 26.85 4.95
C ALA A 298 -2.51 27.13 4.35
N SER A 299 -1.47 27.41 5.17
CA SER A 299 -0.14 27.71 4.67
C SER A 299 0.41 26.53 3.87
N ALA A 300 0.31 25.30 4.41
CA ALA A 300 0.78 24.10 3.73
C ALA A 300 -0.08 23.75 2.49
N THR A 301 -1.37 24.10 2.45
CA THR A 301 -2.30 23.67 1.40
C THR A 301 -2.64 24.73 0.35
N ALA A 302 -2.34 26.03 0.58
CA ALA A 302 -2.68 27.11 -0.34
C ALA A 302 -2.09 26.93 -1.75
N ILE A 303 -0.92 26.32 -1.88
CA ILE A 303 -0.32 26.01 -3.18
C ILE A 303 -1.16 25.05 -4.05
N TYR A 304 -2.08 24.32 -3.46
CA TYR A 304 -3.04 23.45 -4.14
C TYR A 304 -4.40 24.14 -4.38
N GLY A 305 -4.53 25.39 -3.90
CA GLY A 305 -5.67 26.26 -4.13
C GLY A 305 -7.01 25.60 -3.84
N ASN A 306 -7.81 25.42 -4.89
CA ASN A 306 -9.13 24.84 -4.84
C ASN A 306 -9.20 23.38 -4.39
N ARG A 307 -8.09 22.66 -4.41
CA ARG A 307 -8.05 21.24 -4.01
C ARG A 307 -7.58 21.05 -2.57
N GLY A 308 -7.08 22.14 -1.93
CA GLY A 308 -6.47 22.11 -0.59
C GLY A 308 -7.44 22.29 0.58
N ALA A 309 -8.74 22.59 0.32
CA ALA A 309 -9.71 22.96 1.36
C ALA A 309 -9.84 21.90 2.48
N ASN A 310 -9.88 20.61 2.15
CA ASN A 310 -10.04 19.51 3.11
C ASN A 310 -8.70 18.89 3.54
N GLY A 311 -7.58 19.62 3.33
CA GLY A 311 -6.25 19.11 3.57
C GLY A 311 -5.69 18.30 2.42
N VAL A 312 -4.40 17.99 2.49
CA VAL A 312 -3.67 17.25 1.45
C VAL A 312 -2.87 16.12 2.08
N MET A 313 -2.98 14.93 1.51
CA MET A 313 -2.15 13.78 1.83
C MET A 313 -1.11 13.60 0.74
N LEU A 314 0.16 13.72 1.08
CA LEU A 314 1.28 13.43 0.20
C LEU A 314 1.75 12.02 0.46
N VAL A 315 1.78 11.21 -0.57
CA VAL A 315 2.31 9.84 -0.54
C VAL A 315 3.56 9.82 -1.40
N THR A 316 4.69 9.53 -0.78
CA THR A 316 5.98 9.43 -1.48
C THR A 316 6.36 7.96 -1.61
N THR A 317 6.65 7.52 -2.82
CA THR A 317 7.09 6.14 -3.07
C THR A 317 8.60 6.01 -2.91
N LYS A 318 9.05 4.78 -2.61
CA LYS A 318 10.47 4.45 -2.48
C LYS A 318 11.20 4.67 -3.79
N SER A 319 12.44 5.12 -3.68
CA SER A 319 13.37 5.33 -4.79
C SER A 319 14.63 4.52 -4.57
N GLY A 320 15.42 4.34 -5.63
CA GLY A 320 16.74 3.72 -5.53
C GLY A 320 17.73 4.59 -4.76
N THR A 321 18.79 3.97 -4.28
CA THR A 321 19.88 4.64 -3.57
C THR A 321 21.14 4.65 -4.44
N GLU A 322 21.78 5.80 -4.57
CA GLU A 322 23.01 5.94 -5.37
C GLU A 322 24.14 5.10 -4.77
N ASN A 323 24.98 4.55 -5.65
CA ASN A 323 26.17 3.76 -5.31
C ASN A 323 25.89 2.62 -4.30
N SER A 324 24.69 2.06 -4.32
CA SER A 324 24.27 0.95 -3.47
C SER A 324 24.16 -0.35 -4.25
N LYS A 325 24.59 -1.45 -3.62
CA LYS A 325 24.36 -2.79 -4.16
C LYS A 325 22.86 -3.06 -4.23
N ALA A 326 22.44 -3.86 -5.20
CA ALA A 326 21.07 -4.34 -5.30
C ALA A 326 20.66 -5.07 -4.02
N LYS A 327 19.53 -4.64 -3.42
CA LYS A 327 18.89 -5.31 -2.29
C LYS A 327 17.58 -5.90 -2.76
N ILE A 328 17.42 -7.18 -2.57
CA ILE A 328 16.18 -7.91 -2.87
C ILE A 328 15.51 -8.25 -1.55
N ASN A 329 14.25 -7.89 -1.41
CA ASN A 329 13.42 -8.30 -0.28
C ASN A 329 12.26 -9.12 -0.82
N VAL A 330 12.00 -10.26 -0.18
CA VAL A 330 10.86 -11.12 -0.47
C VAL A 330 10.06 -11.26 0.82
N SER A 331 8.77 -11.02 0.76
CA SER A 331 7.85 -11.27 1.87
C SER A 331 6.67 -12.11 1.41
N LEU A 332 6.35 -13.12 2.20
CA LEU A 332 5.18 -13.96 2.05
C LEU A 332 4.38 -13.86 3.35
N GLU A 333 3.12 -13.54 3.24
CA GLU A 333 2.24 -13.34 4.39
C GLU A 333 0.96 -14.16 4.19
N ALA A 334 0.53 -14.82 5.25
CA ALA A 334 -0.78 -15.43 5.34
C ALA A 334 -1.46 -14.89 6.59
N SER A 335 -2.70 -14.48 6.45
CA SER A 335 -3.48 -13.87 7.53
C SER A 335 -4.79 -14.61 7.70
N TYR A 336 -5.13 -14.92 8.94
CA TYR A 336 -6.45 -15.43 9.30
C TYR A 336 -7.30 -14.30 9.84
N PHE A 337 -8.47 -14.09 9.27
CA PHE A 337 -9.42 -13.05 9.65
C PHE A 337 -10.69 -13.69 10.18
N ARG A 338 -11.21 -13.13 11.26
CA ARG A 338 -12.53 -13.48 11.80
C ARG A 338 -13.26 -12.23 12.26
N PRO A 339 -14.60 -12.23 12.28
CA PRO A 339 -15.37 -11.17 12.93
C PRO A 339 -14.96 -11.03 14.39
N MET A 340 -14.79 -9.81 14.86
CA MET A 340 -14.47 -9.56 16.28
C MET A 340 -15.72 -9.64 17.16
N ASN A 341 -16.87 -9.33 16.59
CA ASN A 341 -18.13 -9.29 17.29
C ASN A 341 -19.22 -9.81 16.36
N VAL A 342 -19.96 -10.78 16.80
CA VAL A 342 -21.10 -11.37 16.10
C VAL A 342 -22.34 -11.10 16.92
N VAL A 343 -23.39 -10.64 16.28
CA VAL A 343 -24.68 -10.40 16.94
C VAL A 343 -25.33 -11.77 17.19
N GLU A 344 -25.65 -12.06 18.45
CA GLU A 344 -26.48 -13.22 18.80
C GLU A 344 -27.92 -12.95 18.44
N PHE A 345 -28.54 -13.89 17.74
CA PHE A 345 -29.93 -13.85 17.35
C PHE A 345 -30.78 -14.69 18.30
N ALA A 346 -32.02 -14.28 18.51
CA ALA A 346 -32.98 -15.10 19.21
C ALA A 346 -33.27 -16.39 18.40
N ASP A 347 -33.31 -17.53 19.08
CA ASP A 347 -33.78 -18.77 18.49
C ASP A 347 -35.26 -18.69 18.11
N GLY A 348 -35.73 -19.67 17.36
CA GLY A 348 -37.11 -19.72 16.89
C GLY A 348 -38.18 -19.64 17.97
N PRO A 349 -38.09 -20.44 19.05
CA PRO A 349 -39.01 -20.39 20.16
C PRO A 349 -39.06 -19.01 20.85
N THR A 350 -37.89 -18.42 21.13
CA THR A 350 -37.81 -17.09 21.73
C THR A 350 -38.39 -16.03 20.80
N PHE A 351 -38.06 -16.10 19.50
CA PHE A 351 -38.62 -15.19 18.50
C PHE A 351 -40.15 -15.25 18.46
N MET A 352 -40.73 -16.46 18.43
CA MET A 352 -42.18 -16.65 18.36
C MET A 352 -42.90 -16.13 19.59
N ARG A 353 -42.37 -16.42 20.80
CA ARG A 353 -42.93 -15.93 22.07
C ARG A 353 -42.88 -14.39 22.13
N THR A 354 -41.70 -13.81 21.81
CA THR A 354 -41.52 -12.36 21.81
C THR A 354 -42.43 -11.67 20.78
N TYR A 355 -42.57 -12.27 19.58
CA TYR A 355 -43.49 -11.76 18.56
C TYR A 355 -44.93 -11.73 19.06
N ASN A 356 -45.43 -12.84 19.64
CA ASN A 356 -46.78 -12.92 20.17
C ASN A 356 -47.00 -11.93 21.32
N GLU A 357 -46.05 -11.76 22.21
CA GLU A 357 -46.07 -10.80 23.29
C GLU A 357 -46.14 -9.35 22.75
N ALA A 358 -45.27 -9.02 21.77
CA ALA A 358 -45.29 -7.72 21.14
C ALA A 358 -46.59 -7.42 20.38
N ALA A 359 -47.19 -8.45 19.78
CA ALA A 359 -48.48 -8.33 19.12
C ALA A 359 -49.59 -8.04 20.15
N GLN A 360 -49.57 -8.76 21.26
CA GLN A 360 -50.54 -8.57 22.36
C GLN A 360 -50.40 -7.20 23.01
N ALA A 361 -49.17 -6.70 23.19
CA ALA A 361 -48.92 -5.38 23.78
C ALA A 361 -49.47 -4.21 22.92
N ARG A 362 -49.67 -4.46 21.63
CA ARG A 362 -50.25 -3.48 20.69
C ARG A 362 -51.72 -3.62 20.51
N SER A 363 -52.34 -4.67 21.07
CA SER A 363 -53.78 -4.92 20.98
C SER A 363 -54.52 -4.42 22.22
N LEU A 364 -55.64 -3.74 22.02
CA LEU A 364 -56.53 -3.31 23.07
C LEU A 364 -57.34 -4.46 23.68
N THR A 365 -57.41 -5.59 22.99
CA THR A 365 -58.14 -6.81 23.40
C THR A 365 -57.24 -8.01 23.38
N PRO A 366 -57.49 -9.04 24.25
CA PRO A 366 -56.73 -10.28 24.18
C PRO A 366 -56.79 -10.90 22.82
N ILE A 367 -55.63 -11.30 22.27
CA ILE A 367 -55.49 -12.01 21.00
C ILE A 367 -55.76 -13.48 21.28
N THR A 368 -56.91 -14.02 20.83
CA THR A 368 -57.30 -15.42 21.02
C THR A 368 -56.59 -16.37 20.05
N ASN A 369 -56.19 -15.89 18.87
CA ASN A 369 -55.43 -16.63 17.86
C ASN A 369 -54.09 -15.91 17.58
N PRO A 370 -53.06 -16.18 18.35
CA PRO A 370 -51.74 -15.61 18.09
C PRO A 370 -51.16 -16.14 16.79
N LYS A 371 -50.29 -15.39 16.15
CA LYS A 371 -49.65 -15.79 14.88
C LYS A 371 -48.88 -17.11 15.01
N TYR A 372 -48.25 -17.32 16.14
CA TYR A 372 -47.54 -18.53 16.46
C TYR A 372 -48.27 -19.27 17.58
N THR A 373 -48.71 -20.50 17.33
CA THR A 373 -49.41 -21.30 18.34
C THR A 373 -48.42 -21.87 19.34
N GLU A 374 -48.90 -22.19 20.58
CA GLU A 374 -48.06 -22.83 21.59
C GLU A 374 -47.55 -24.20 21.14
N GLU A 375 -48.35 -24.92 20.39
CA GLU A 375 -47.94 -26.19 19.80
C GLU A 375 -46.77 -26.01 18.80
N GLN A 376 -46.84 -25.04 17.92
CA GLN A 376 -45.75 -24.72 17.02
C GLN A 376 -44.48 -24.33 17.76
N ILE A 377 -44.58 -23.51 18.81
CA ILE A 377 -43.45 -23.10 19.65
C ILE A 377 -42.80 -24.33 20.30
N LEU A 378 -43.60 -25.19 20.93
CA LEU A 378 -43.11 -26.39 21.62
C LEU A 378 -42.48 -27.39 20.65
N ASN A 379 -43.06 -27.57 19.46
CA ASN A 379 -42.54 -28.49 18.45
C ASN A 379 -41.19 -28.00 17.88
N THR A 380 -41.07 -26.69 17.68
CA THR A 380 -39.79 -26.06 17.32
C THR A 380 -38.75 -26.21 18.44
N GLU A 381 -39.15 -26.01 19.71
CA GLU A 381 -38.25 -26.14 20.87
C GLU A 381 -37.76 -27.60 21.05
N LYS A 382 -38.60 -28.57 20.75
CA LYS A 382 -38.24 -30.01 20.76
C LYS A 382 -37.38 -30.41 19.59
N GLY A 383 -37.20 -29.54 18.59
CA GLY A 383 -36.45 -29.87 17.37
C GLY A 383 -37.11 -30.93 16.51
N LEU A 384 -38.45 -30.94 16.43
CA LEU A 384 -39.17 -31.82 15.50
C LEU A 384 -38.83 -31.44 14.05
N ASN A 385 -39.29 -32.18 13.06
CA ASN A 385 -38.96 -32.02 11.67
C ASN A 385 -38.58 -30.57 11.29
N PRO A 386 -37.31 -30.28 10.99
CA PRO A 386 -36.80 -28.88 10.77
C PRO A 386 -37.36 -28.24 9.49
N TYR A 387 -37.98 -29.01 8.60
CA TYR A 387 -38.62 -28.50 7.42
C TYR A 387 -40.06 -28.04 7.67
N VAL A 388 -40.69 -28.55 8.73
CA VAL A 388 -42.05 -28.22 9.15
C VAL A 388 -42.00 -27.18 10.29
N TYR A 389 -41.06 -27.35 11.18
CA TYR A 389 -40.82 -26.47 12.37
C TYR A 389 -39.43 -25.84 12.29
N PRO A 390 -39.18 -24.98 11.32
CA PRO A 390 -37.85 -24.42 11.10
C PRO A 390 -37.41 -23.58 12.31
N ASN A 391 -36.11 -23.71 12.61
CA ASN A 391 -35.40 -22.91 13.58
C ASN A 391 -34.00 -22.59 12.99
N VAL A 392 -33.96 -21.63 12.08
CA VAL A 392 -32.79 -21.39 11.26
C VAL A 392 -31.93 -20.29 11.87
N ASP A 393 -30.70 -20.62 12.25
CA ASP A 393 -29.69 -19.60 12.45
C ASP A 393 -29.15 -19.15 11.10
N TRP A 394 -29.69 -18.02 10.63
CA TRP A 394 -29.31 -17.48 9.32
C TRP A 394 -27.87 -16.96 9.28
N TYR A 395 -27.31 -16.51 10.41
CA TYR A 395 -25.94 -16.03 10.45
C TYR A 395 -24.94 -17.18 10.28
N ASP A 396 -25.06 -18.21 11.08
CA ASP A 396 -24.19 -19.39 11.03
C ASP A 396 -24.30 -20.15 9.70
N LEU A 397 -25.49 -20.12 9.08
CA LEU A 397 -25.68 -20.75 7.77
C LEU A 397 -25.02 -19.99 6.62
N ILE A 398 -24.95 -18.66 6.72
CA ILE A 398 -24.51 -17.79 5.61
C ILE A 398 -23.05 -17.39 5.73
N PHE A 399 -22.51 -17.24 6.96
CA PHE A 399 -21.18 -16.73 7.18
C PHE A 399 -20.27 -17.76 7.82
N LYS A 400 -19.03 -17.83 7.33
CA LYS A 400 -17.95 -18.60 7.95
C LYS A 400 -17.45 -17.91 9.21
N GLU A 401 -16.93 -18.69 10.15
CA GLU A 401 -16.24 -18.15 11.33
C GLU A 401 -15.00 -17.33 10.98
N GLY A 402 -14.34 -17.60 9.87
CA GLY A 402 -13.15 -16.86 9.41
C GLY A 402 -12.65 -17.31 8.04
N ASN A 403 -11.67 -16.60 7.54
CA ASN A 403 -11.05 -16.86 6.25
C ASN A 403 -9.54 -16.62 6.26
N TYR A 404 -8.86 -17.04 5.19
CA TYR A 404 -7.42 -16.84 4.98
C TYR A 404 -7.19 -15.93 3.78
N ASN A 405 -6.34 -14.91 3.99
CA ASN A 405 -5.83 -14.05 2.92
C ASN A 405 -4.33 -14.26 2.77
N GLN A 406 -3.82 -14.12 1.56
CA GLN A 406 -2.42 -14.38 1.22
C GLN A 406 -1.84 -13.19 0.47
N ARG A 407 -0.58 -12.88 0.76
CA ARG A 407 0.14 -11.82 0.10
C ARG A 407 1.56 -12.28 -0.20
N ALA A 408 2.03 -12.00 -1.40
CA ALA A 408 3.42 -12.16 -1.79
C ALA A 408 3.94 -10.82 -2.33
N ASN A 409 5.11 -10.38 -1.85
CA ASN A 409 5.76 -9.17 -2.34
C ASN A 409 7.24 -9.46 -2.59
N ILE A 410 7.73 -9.01 -3.74
CA ILE A 410 9.14 -9.00 -4.10
C ILE A 410 9.50 -7.58 -4.46
N ASN A 411 10.51 -7.01 -3.83
CA ASN A 411 11.02 -5.71 -4.22
C ASN A 411 12.54 -5.71 -4.35
N LEU A 412 13.00 -4.91 -5.31
CA LEU A 412 14.40 -4.73 -5.68
C LEU A 412 14.74 -3.24 -5.61
N GLN A 413 15.77 -2.88 -4.87
CA GLN A 413 16.25 -1.52 -4.72
C GLN A 413 17.75 -1.46 -4.90
N GLY A 414 18.25 -0.47 -5.65
CA GLY A 414 19.69 -0.29 -5.84
C GLY A 414 20.02 0.90 -6.71
N GLY A 415 21.31 1.02 -7.07
CA GLY A 415 21.74 2.03 -8.00
C GLY A 415 23.24 2.20 -8.11
N GLY A 416 23.66 2.68 -9.25
CA GLY A 416 25.02 3.15 -9.51
C GLY A 416 25.13 4.67 -9.35
N SER A 417 26.17 5.25 -9.95
CA SER A 417 26.38 6.70 -9.94
C SER A 417 25.43 7.50 -10.82
N ARG A 418 24.87 6.88 -11.86
CA ARG A 418 23.97 7.53 -12.84
C ARG A 418 22.55 7.03 -12.82
N VAL A 419 22.31 5.77 -12.48
CA VAL A 419 20.97 5.17 -12.48
C VAL A 419 20.66 4.66 -11.09
N THR A 420 19.51 5.04 -10.55
CA THR A 420 18.95 4.44 -9.35
C THR A 420 17.58 3.85 -9.68
N TYR A 421 17.23 2.76 -9.03
CA TYR A 421 15.99 2.04 -9.32
C TYR A 421 15.36 1.45 -8.07
N TYR A 422 14.04 1.45 -8.07
CA TYR A 422 13.18 0.68 -7.17
C TYR A 422 12.12 -0.03 -8.00
N MET A 423 12.00 -1.33 -7.84
CA MET A 423 10.98 -2.15 -8.50
C MET A 423 10.27 -2.99 -7.45
N SER A 424 8.95 -3.15 -7.56
CA SER A 424 8.16 -3.99 -6.69
C SER A 424 7.10 -4.73 -7.48
N LEU A 425 6.89 -6.00 -7.14
CA LEU A 425 5.80 -6.82 -7.61
C LEU A 425 5.10 -7.40 -6.40
N GLN A 426 3.79 -7.22 -6.32
CA GLN A 426 2.95 -7.76 -5.27
C GLN A 426 1.77 -8.52 -5.87
N ALA A 427 1.43 -9.64 -5.27
CA ALA A 427 0.20 -10.39 -5.53
C ALA A 427 -0.56 -10.56 -4.21
N ASN A 428 -1.85 -10.23 -4.22
CA ASN A 428 -2.78 -10.40 -3.11
C ASN A 428 -3.87 -11.37 -3.53
N HIS A 429 -4.27 -12.24 -2.62
CA HIS A 429 -5.45 -13.08 -2.75
C HIS A 429 -6.28 -12.94 -1.48
N ASP A 430 -7.45 -12.31 -1.62
CA ASP A 430 -8.38 -12.09 -0.53
C ASP A 430 -9.67 -12.86 -0.79
N THR A 431 -10.20 -13.52 0.26
CA THR A 431 -11.45 -14.26 0.20
C THR A 431 -12.49 -13.68 1.16
N GLY A 432 -13.77 -13.87 0.85
CA GLY A 432 -14.87 -13.42 1.69
C GLY A 432 -15.30 -14.45 2.74
N LEU A 433 -16.29 -14.07 3.55
CA LEU A 433 -16.82 -14.87 4.65
C LEU A 433 -18.12 -15.61 4.30
N LEU A 434 -18.61 -15.57 3.06
CA LEU A 434 -19.81 -16.32 2.69
C LEU A 434 -19.53 -17.82 2.66
N ASP A 435 -20.38 -18.62 3.29
CA ASP A 435 -20.27 -20.08 3.32
C ASP A 435 -21.05 -20.72 2.16
N ALA A 436 -20.61 -20.41 0.93
CA ALA A 436 -21.19 -21.00 -0.27
C ALA A 436 -20.74 -22.46 -0.43
N PRO A 437 -21.66 -23.39 -0.72
CA PRO A 437 -21.32 -24.80 -0.92
C PRO A 437 -20.42 -24.98 -2.14
N LYS A 438 -19.34 -25.76 -1.98
CA LYS A 438 -18.35 -26.04 -3.05
C LYS A 438 -18.90 -26.83 -4.24
N ASN A 439 -20.05 -27.47 -4.07
CA ASN A 439 -20.68 -28.31 -5.10
C ASN A 439 -21.60 -27.52 -6.03
N TYR A 440 -21.70 -26.20 -5.84
CA TYR A 440 -22.49 -25.37 -6.73
C TYR A 440 -21.70 -25.06 -8.00
N TYR A 441 -22.37 -24.86 -9.14
CA TYR A 441 -21.73 -24.66 -10.46
C TYR A 441 -20.85 -23.42 -10.55
N TYR A 442 -20.91 -22.53 -9.57
CA TYR A 442 -20.12 -21.30 -9.45
C TYR A 442 -19.93 -20.93 -7.98
N ASP A 443 -18.85 -20.23 -7.69
CA ASP A 443 -18.56 -19.72 -6.36
C ASP A 443 -19.12 -18.30 -6.23
N THR A 444 -20.00 -18.08 -5.26
CA THR A 444 -20.60 -16.78 -4.96
C THR A 444 -19.85 -16.04 -3.86
N ASN A 445 -18.88 -16.67 -3.20
CA ASN A 445 -18.03 -16.01 -2.22
C ASN A 445 -17.10 -14.99 -2.91
N ILE A 446 -16.65 -14.00 -2.18
CA ILE A 446 -15.64 -13.07 -2.69
C ILE A 446 -14.33 -13.82 -2.89
N ASN A 447 -13.78 -13.70 -4.08
CA ASN A 447 -12.47 -14.18 -4.48
C ASN A 447 -11.80 -13.05 -5.27
N ASN A 448 -10.88 -12.35 -4.62
CA ASN A 448 -10.22 -11.15 -5.16
C ASN A 448 -8.73 -11.42 -5.36
N TRP A 449 -8.30 -11.40 -6.61
CA TRP A 449 -6.90 -11.42 -6.99
C TRP A 449 -6.46 -10.05 -7.45
N GLU A 450 -5.36 -9.57 -6.89
CA GLU A 450 -4.81 -8.25 -7.21
C GLU A 450 -3.29 -8.33 -7.39
N TYR A 451 -2.82 -7.76 -8.50
CA TYR A 451 -1.41 -7.67 -8.85
C TYR A 451 -1.01 -6.21 -8.95
N ASN A 452 0.03 -5.83 -8.23
CA ASN A 452 0.58 -4.49 -8.24
C ASN A 452 2.02 -4.54 -8.73
N PHE A 453 2.33 -3.78 -9.74
CA PHE A 453 3.68 -3.58 -10.25
C PHE A 453 4.04 -2.11 -10.10
N GLN A 454 5.22 -1.84 -9.54
CA GLN A 454 5.80 -0.50 -9.43
C GLN A 454 7.22 -0.49 -9.93
N ASN A 455 7.57 0.55 -10.67
CA ASN A 455 8.90 0.77 -11.20
C ASN A 455 9.25 2.25 -11.12
N ASN A 456 10.26 2.60 -10.33
CA ASN A 456 10.79 3.95 -10.15
C ASN A 456 12.25 3.95 -10.57
N ILE A 457 12.57 4.66 -11.63
CA ILE A 457 13.92 4.79 -12.17
C ILE A 457 14.28 6.27 -12.21
N SER A 458 15.44 6.63 -11.68
CA SER A 458 16.03 7.95 -11.83
C SER A 458 17.34 7.84 -12.60
N TYR A 459 17.46 8.63 -13.66
CA TYR A 459 18.63 8.65 -14.52
C TYR A 459 19.26 10.04 -14.60
N LYS A 460 20.50 10.15 -14.12
CA LYS A 460 21.32 11.35 -14.27
C LYS A 460 21.91 11.39 -15.68
N VAL A 461 21.26 12.11 -16.57
CA VAL A 461 21.71 12.32 -17.96
C VAL A 461 23.03 13.08 -17.97
N THR A 462 23.09 14.17 -17.19
CA THR A 462 24.28 14.97 -16.91
C THR A 462 24.38 15.25 -15.41
N ASN A 463 25.42 15.96 -14.97
CA ASN A 463 25.54 16.39 -13.57
C ASN A 463 24.47 17.41 -13.16
N THR A 464 23.80 18.03 -14.13
CA THR A 464 22.78 19.07 -13.92
C THR A 464 21.38 18.63 -14.33
N THR A 465 21.26 17.51 -15.10
CA THR A 465 20.01 17.03 -15.67
C THR A 465 19.69 15.64 -15.16
N THR A 466 18.52 15.47 -14.55
CA THR A 466 17.99 14.17 -14.12
C THR A 466 16.61 13.94 -14.72
N ILE A 467 16.36 12.74 -15.21
CA ILE A 467 15.04 12.28 -15.67
C ILE A 467 14.57 11.17 -14.71
N ASP A 468 13.37 11.33 -14.17
CA ASP A 468 12.73 10.30 -13.36
C ASP A 468 11.55 9.71 -14.12
N LEU A 469 11.50 8.39 -14.18
CA LEU A 469 10.36 7.60 -14.67
C LEU A 469 9.74 6.89 -13.47
N ARG A 470 8.45 7.09 -13.28
CA ARG A 470 7.65 6.36 -12.29
C ARG A 470 6.46 5.72 -12.97
N MET A 471 6.30 4.43 -12.79
CA MET A 471 5.23 3.66 -13.38
C MET A 471 4.63 2.74 -12.33
N MET A 472 3.31 2.78 -12.22
CA MET A 472 2.52 1.87 -11.39
C MET A 472 1.43 1.25 -12.23
N ALA A 473 1.35 -0.08 -12.21
CA ALA A 473 0.27 -0.84 -12.82
C ALA A 473 -0.42 -1.69 -11.76
N GLN A 474 -1.74 -1.60 -11.72
CA GLN A 474 -2.59 -2.40 -10.83
C GLN A 474 -3.57 -3.18 -11.71
N ILE A 475 -3.64 -4.49 -11.52
CA ILE A 475 -4.52 -5.39 -12.25
C ILE A 475 -5.28 -6.21 -11.22
N GLY A 476 -6.60 -6.22 -11.31
CA GLY A 476 -7.41 -6.99 -10.40
C GLY A 476 -8.50 -7.79 -11.12
N ASN A 477 -8.77 -8.96 -10.58
CA ASN A 477 -9.93 -9.77 -10.91
C ASN A 477 -10.66 -10.09 -9.61
N ARG A 478 -11.90 -9.65 -9.54
CA ARG A 478 -12.78 -9.89 -8.40
C ARG A 478 -14.01 -10.64 -8.85
N GLN A 479 -14.26 -11.77 -8.24
CA GLN A 479 -15.52 -12.50 -8.30
C GLN A 479 -16.18 -12.38 -6.92
N GLY A 480 -17.50 -12.27 -6.88
CA GLY A 480 -18.26 -12.19 -5.64
C GLY A 480 -19.76 -12.07 -5.90
N PRO A 481 -20.56 -11.89 -4.85
CA PRO A 481 -22.00 -11.75 -5.00
C PRO A 481 -22.34 -10.49 -5.81
N ASN A 482 -23.48 -10.52 -6.49
CA ASN A 482 -23.95 -9.38 -7.28
C ASN A 482 -24.59 -8.26 -6.42
N TYR A 483 -24.73 -8.47 -5.14
CA TYR A 483 -25.15 -7.50 -4.13
C TYR A 483 -24.00 -7.28 -3.13
N SER A 484 -24.08 -6.19 -2.39
CA SER A 484 -23.06 -5.90 -1.38
C SER A 484 -23.14 -6.88 -0.19
N VAL A 485 -22.00 -7.15 0.46
CA VAL A 485 -22.00 -7.93 1.69
C VAL A 485 -22.82 -7.24 2.78
N SER A 486 -22.89 -5.90 2.78
CA SER A 486 -23.79 -5.14 3.66
C SER A 486 -25.26 -5.46 3.42
N ASP A 487 -25.69 -5.61 2.16
CA ASP A 487 -27.10 -5.99 1.85
C ASP A 487 -27.37 -7.41 2.30
N MET A 488 -26.39 -8.33 2.15
CA MET A 488 -26.52 -9.71 2.66
C MET A 488 -26.64 -9.71 4.18
N TYR A 489 -25.78 -8.96 4.85
CA TYR A 489 -25.86 -8.82 6.30
C TYR A 489 -27.21 -8.29 6.77
N GLN A 490 -27.73 -7.24 6.13
CA GLN A 490 -29.07 -6.72 6.39
C GLN A 490 -30.16 -7.76 6.11
N THR A 491 -30.02 -8.57 5.07
CA THR A 491 -30.98 -9.63 4.74
C THR A 491 -31.01 -10.69 5.84
N VAL A 492 -29.85 -11.13 6.31
CA VAL A 492 -29.70 -12.05 7.45
C VAL A 492 -30.30 -11.45 8.73
N MET A 493 -29.97 -10.19 9.06
CA MET A 493 -30.48 -9.48 10.24
C MET A 493 -32.01 -9.35 10.28
N ARG A 494 -32.66 -9.34 9.11
CA ARG A 494 -34.11 -9.22 8.97
C ARG A 494 -34.81 -10.53 8.70
N ALA A 495 -34.07 -11.61 8.51
CA ALA A 495 -34.65 -12.90 8.20
C ALA A 495 -35.39 -13.48 9.41
N ASN A 496 -36.57 -14.05 9.14
CA ASN A 496 -37.37 -14.72 10.17
C ASN A 496 -36.84 -16.14 10.38
N PRO A 497 -36.45 -16.53 11.59
CA PRO A 497 -35.85 -17.84 11.84
C PRO A 497 -36.83 -19.01 11.71
N VAL A 498 -38.15 -18.75 11.74
CA VAL A 498 -39.21 -19.79 11.80
C VAL A 498 -40.18 -19.74 10.62
N ALA A 499 -39.99 -18.85 9.66
CA ALA A 499 -40.94 -18.69 8.56
C ALA A 499 -40.82 -19.80 7.50
N PHE A 500 -39.59 -20.28 7.24
CA PHE A 500 -39.28 -21.30 6.28
C PHE A 500 -37.86 -21.85 6.52
N PRO A 501 -37.57 -23.09 6.13
CA PRO A 501 -36.21 -23.64 6.11
C PRO A 501 -35.40 -22.97 4.99
N ALA A 502 -34.08 -23.04 5.04
CA ALA A 502 -33.21 -22.53 3.99
C ALA A 502 -33.49 -23.21 2.64
N TYR A 503 -33.59 -24.50 2.67
CA TYR A 503 -33.91 -25.36 1.52
C TYR A 503 -34.57 -26.66 1.99
N PHE A 504 -35.17 -27.37 1.06
CA PHE A 504 -35.71 -28.71 1.25
C PHE A 504 -34.80 -29.76 0.63
N PRO A 505 -34.85 -31.03 1.06
CA PRO A 505 -34.12 -32.13 0.47
C PRO A 505 -34.38 -32.25 -1.03
N SER A 506 -33.36 -32.60 -1.80
CA SER A 506 -33.49 -32.91 -3.22
C SER A 506 -34.32 -34.15 -3.41
N GLN A 507 -35.16 -34.17 -4.44
CA GLN A 507 -35.93 -35.31 -4.84
C GLN A 507 -35.46 -35.84 -6.21
N GLU A 508 -35.85 -37.10 -6.54
CA GLU A 508 -35.57 -37.68 -7.85
C GLU A 508 -36.19 -36.77 -8.94
N GLY A 509 -35.40 -36.35 -9.91
CA GLY A 509 -35.81 -35.42 -10.97
C GLY A 509 -35.46 -33.95 -10.71
N ASP A 510 -34.81 -33.60 -9.60
CA ASP A 510 -34.26 -32.26 -9.37
C ASP A 510 -32.90 -32.12 -10.08
N ASP A 511 -32.90 -31.94 -11.38
CA ASP A 511 -31.70 -31.84 -12.25
C ASP A 511 -30.77 -30.65 -11.84
N GLY A 512 -30.23 -30.68 -10.61
CA GLY A 512 -29.25 -29.74 -10.09
C GLY A 512 -29.82 -28.43 -9.57
N PHE A 513 -31.13 -28.21 -9.44
CA PHE A 513 -31.70 -27.05 -8.77
C PHE A 513 -31.95 -27.32 -7.27
N ILE A 514 -31.87 -26.24 -6.46
CA ILE A 514 -32.17 -26.31 -5.03
C ILE A 514 -33.61 -25.88 -4.81
N ARG A 515 -34.34 -26.65 -3.99
CA ARG A 515 -35.69 -26.33 -3.51
C ARG A 515 -35.61 -25.40 -2.33
N PHE A 516 -35.53 -24.08 -2.57
CA PHE A 516 -35.45 -23.12 -1.49
C PHE A 516 -36.77 -22.98 -0.74
N GLY A 517 -36.70 -22.92 0.58
CA GLY A 517 -37.85 -22.61 1.42
C GLY A 517 -38.27 -21.14 1.29
N ASN A 518 -39.59 -20.88 1.28
CA ASN A 518 -40.09 -19.50 1.36
C ASN A 518 -41.54 -19.48 1.92
N ALA A 519 -42.00 -18.28 2.27
CA ALA A 519 -43.38 -18.05 2.69
C ALA A 519 -43.86 -16.68 2.19
N GLU A 520 -45.14 -16.54 1.98
CA GLU A 520 -45.77 -15.25 1.72
C GLU A 520 -45.81 -14.40 2.98
N ILE A 521 -45.12 -13.23 2.92
CA ILE A 521 -45.14 -12.23 3.99
C ILE A 521 -46.33 -11.28 3.86
N LYS A 522 -46.88 -11.15 2.67
CA LYS A 522 -48.08 -10.43 2.27
C LYS A 522 -48.70 -11.17 1.09
N PRO A 523 -50.00 -11.00 0.77
CA PRO A 523 -50.59 -11.59 -0.41
C PRO A 523 -49.76 -11.34 -1.67
N ASN A 524 -49.34 -12.41 -2.33
CA ASN A 524 -48.47 -12.40 -3.53
C ASN A 524 -47.07 -11.81 -3.34
N VAL A 525 -46.56 -11.66 -2.12
CA VAL A 525 -45.22 -11.16 -1.83
C VAL A 525 -44.47 -12.22 -1.02
N LEU A 526 -43.49 -12.83 -1.63
CA LEU A 526 -42.60 -13.78 -0.97
C LEU A 526 -41.57 -13.08 -0.07
N GLY A 527 -41.15 -13.77 0.97
CA GLY A 527 -40.03 -13.35 1.81
C GLY A 527 -38.70 -13.39 1.04
N LYS A 528 -37.67 -12.82 1.66
CA LYS A 528 -36.28 -13.02 1.19
C LYS A 528 -35.69 -14.19 1.93
N ASN A 529 -35.26 -15.22 1.19
CA ASN A 529 -34.48 -16.33 1.75
C ASN A 529 -32.99 -15.99 1.60
N PRO A 530 -32.25 -15.75 2.72
CA PRO A 530 -30.84 -15.35 2.65
C PRO A 530 -29.95 -16.36 1.92
N TYR A 531 -30.26 -17.65 2.06
CA TYR A 531 -29.49 -18.72 1.39
C TYR A 531 -29.71 -18.73 -0.13
N ALA A 532 -30.95 -18.50 -0.58
CA ALA A 532 -31.25 -18.34 -2.00
C ALA A 532 -30.61 -17.07 -2.59
N GLU A 533 -30.64 -15.95 -1.85
CA GLU A 533 -29.97 -14.71 -2.27
C GLU A 533 -28.45 -14.90 -2.39
N MET A 534 -27.81 -15.61 -1.43
CA MET A 534 -26.38 -15.90 -1.47
C MET A 534 -26.00 -16.70 -2.70
N LEU A 535 -26.79 -17.70 -3.08
CA LEU A 535 -26.50 -18.60 -4.21
C LEU A 535 -27.06 -18.09 -5.54
N GLY A 536 -27.99 -17.14 -5.51
CA GLY A 536 -28.78 -16.74 -6.68
C GLY A 536 -28.04 -15.90 -7.72
N SER A 537 -26.89 -15.35 -7.41
CA SER A 537 -26.17 -14.50 -8.36
C SER A 537 -24.68 -14.32 -8.03
N PHE A 538 -23.90 -14.02 -9.05
CA PHE A 538 -22.53 -13.55 -8.87
C PHE A 538 -22.16 -12.49 -9.91
N LYS A 539 -21.15 -11.69 -9.56
CA LYS A 539 -20.55 -10.66 -10.39
C LYS A 539 -19.05 -10.93 -10.56
N GLU A 540 -18.57 -10.85 -11.78
CA GLU A 540 -17.15 -10.81 -12.05
C GLU A 540 -16.76 -9.41 -12.51
N THR A 541 -15.70 -8.88 -11.93
CA THR A 541 -15.17 -7.55 -12.23
C THR A 541 -13.68 -7.65 -12.49
N ASN A 542 -13.26 -7.15 -13.65
CA ASN A 542 -11.85 -6.99 -14.02
C ASN A 542 -11.54 -5.51 -14.08
N TYR A 543 -10.50 -5.08 -13.40
CA TYR A 543 -10.06 -3.69 -13.42
C TYR A 543 -8.55 -3.57 -13.65
N ASN A 544 -8.16 -2.48 -14.30
CA ASN A 544 -6.77 -2.15 -14.57
C ASN A 544 -6.54 -0.67 -14.33
N THR A 545 -5.45 -0.35 -13.66
CA THR A 545 -4.96 1.04 -13.53
C THR A 545 -3.53 1.11 -14.02
N LEU A 546 -3.24 2.02 -14.93
CA LEU A 546 -1.89 2.37 -15.32
C LEU A 546 -1.67 3.84 -14.98
N ASN A 547 -0.65 4.12 -14.17
CA ASN A 547 -0.24 5.47 -13.80
C ASN A 547 1.25 5.63 -14.12
N THR A 548 1.57 6.55 -15.03
CA THR A 548 2.94 6.77 -15.49
C THR A 548 3.28 8.25 -15.43
N SER A 549 4.40 8.56 -14.77
CA SER A 549 4.95 9.92 -14.67
C SER A 549 6.35 9.96 -15.22
N ILE A 550 6.65 11.00 -15.97
CA ILE A 550 8.00 11.36 -16.39
C ILE A 550 8.28 12.75 -15.85
N SER A 551 9.39 12.92 -15.13
CA SER A 551 9.82 14.24 -14.69
C SER A 551 11.24 14.54 -15.12
N LEU A 552 11.46 15.79 -15.47
CA LEU A 552 12.75 16.37 -15.81
C LEU A 552 13.14 17.33 -14.66
N ASN A 553 14.33 17.14 -14.11
CA ASN A 553 14.92 18.06 -13.14
C ASN A 553 16.18 18.63 -13.75
N GLN A 554 16.24 19.95 -13.94
CA GLN A 554 17.36 20.67 -14.52
C GLN A 554 17.87 21.75 -13.55
N LYS A 555 19.13 21.62 -13.13
CA LYS A 555 19.82 22.70 -12.39
C LYS A 555 20.18 23.81 -13.37
N LEU A 556 19.90 25.04 -12.99
CA LEU A 556 20.13 26.25 -13.78
C LEU A 556 21.13 27.18 -13.09
N ASP A 557 22.10 26.62 -12.36
CA ASP A 557 23.13 27.35 -11.64
C ASP A 557 23.95 28.28 -12.57
N PHE A 558 23.97 27.99 -13.86
CA PHE A 558 24.60 28.85 -14.88
C PHE A 558 23.86 30.17 -15.09
N ILE A 559 22.59 30.30 -14.73
CA ILE A 559 21.82 31.54 -14.75
C ILE A 559 21.97 32.24 -13.40
N THR A 560 21.69 31.55 -12.31
CA THR A 560 21.90 32.01 -10.95
C THR A 560 21.98 30.79 -10.02
N GLU A 561 22.90 30.88 -9.06
CA GLU A 561 23.14 29.81 -8.09
C GLU A 561 21.88 29.45 -7.32
N GLY A 562 21.59 28.16 -7.25
CA GLY A 562 20.44 27.59 -6.55
C GLY A 562 19.12 27.60 -7.35
N LEU A 563 19.13 28.00 -8.63
CA LEU A 563 17.98 27.94 -9.52
C LEU A 563 17.85 26.55 -10.12
N SER A 564 16.65 26.02 -10.15
CA SER A 564 16.33 24.77 -10.83
C SER A 564 14.93 24.79 -11.47
N LEU A 565 14.80 24.06 -12.56
CA LEU A 565 13.53 23.81 -13.25
C LEU A 565 13.15 22.35 -13.05
N LYS A 566 11.92 22.11 -12.64
CA LYS A 566 11.31 20.77 -12.68
C LYS A 566 10.09 20.80 -13.57
N ALA A 567 9.95 19.83 -14.47
CA ALA A 567 8.75 19.63 -15.26
C ALA A 567 8.29 18.17 -15.09
N LEU A 568 6.99 17.97 -14.93
CA LEU A 568 6.37 16.65 -14.76
C LEU A 568 5.20 16.50 -15.71
N VAL A 569 5.15 15.36 -16.39
CA VAL A 569 4.01 14.91 -17.19
C VAL A 569 3.54 13.60 -16.59
N ASN A 570 2.25 13.47 -16.36
CA ASN A 570 1.64 12.23 -15.93
C ASN A 570 0.45 11.86 -16.82
N PHE A 571 0.32 10.58 -17.05
CA PHE A 571 -0.82 9.98 -17.68
C PHE A 571 -1.31 8.82 -16.83
N LYS A 572 -2.58 8.88 -16.42
CA LYS A 572 -3.27 7.82 -15.71
C LYS A 572 -4.45 7.33 -16.55
N ASN A 573 -4.60 6.02 -16.65
CA ASN A 573 -5.76 5.36 -17.23
C ASN A 573 -6.28 4.31 -16.25
N TRP A 574 -7.58 4.35 -15.98
CA TRP A 574 -8.30 3.31 -15.26
C TRP A 574 -9.37 2.73 -16.17
N SER A 575 -9.55 1.42 -16.11
CA SER A 575 -10.62 0.74 -16.83
C SER A 575 -11.16 -0.43 -16.00
N GLU A 576 -12.47 -0.60 -16.06
CA GLU A 576 -13.21 -1.69 -15.42
C GLU A 576 -14.15 -2.33 -16.41
N SER A 577 -14.22 -3.64 -16.39
CA SER A 577 -15.27 -4.40 -17.07
C SER A 577 -15.91 -5.37 -16.10
N SER A 578 -17.23 -5.39 -16.05
CA SER A 578 -17.96 -6.29 -15.18
C SER A 578 -19.17 -6.90 -15.89
N TYR A 579 -19.52 -8.10 -15.49
CA TYR A 579 -20.77 -8.73 -15.83
C TYR A 579 -21.32 -9.50 -14.62
N ASN A 580 -22.63 -9.63 -14.56
CA ASN A 580 -23.29 -10.42 -13.55
C ASN A 580 -24.09 -11.56 -14.18
N ARG A 581 -24.23 -12.61 -13.42
CA ARG A 581 -25.11 -13.75 -13.74
C ARG A 581 -26.04 -13.96 -12.57
N SER A 582 -27.27 -14.30 -12.86
CA SER A 582 -28.28 -14.57 -11.85
C SER A 582 -29.18 -15.72 -12.28
N ILE A 583 -29.74 -16.36 -11.29
CA ILE A 583 -30.73 -17.42 -11.47
C ILE A 583 -31.93 -17.10 -10.58
N LYS A 584 -33.12 -17.21 -11.15
CA LYS A 584 -34.34 -17.07 -10.36
C LYS A 584 -34.54 -18.34 -9.56
N PRO A 585 -34.69 -18.29 -8.22
CA PRO A 585 -34.80 -19.48 -7.40
C PRO A 585 -36.18 -20.15 -7.50
N TYR A 586 -36.22 -21.46 -7.38
CA TYR A 586 -37.46 -22.21 -7.10
C TYR A 586 -37.79 -22.11 -5.63
N TYR A 587 -38.99 -21.60 -5.30
CA TYR A 587 -39.44 -21.47 -3.91
C TYR A 587 -40.56 -22.46 -3.61
N TYR A 588 -40.42 -23.12 -2.47
CA TYR A 588 -41.38 -24.09 -1.96
C TYR A 588 -41.77 -23.80 -0.52
N LYS A 589 -42.91 -24.22 -0.11
CA LYS A 589 -43.36 -24.37 1.29
C LYS A 589 -43.91 -25.76 1.52
N VAL A 590 -43.97 -26.17 2.79
CA VAL A 590 -44.79 -27.32 3.18
C VAL A 590 -46.25 -26.96 2.90
N LYS A 591 -46.96 -27.88 2.20
CA LYS A 591 -48.37 -27.70 1.88
C LYS A 591 -49.19 -27.76 3.16
N ASP A 592 -50.07 -26.77 3.33
CA ASP A 592 -50.87 -26.63 4.54
C ASP A 592 -51.67 -27.91 4.82
N GLY A 593 -51.55 -28.46 6.04
CA GLY A 593 -52.23 -29.69 6.45
C GLY A 593 -51.67 -31.00 5.89
N SER A 594 -50.58 -31.02 5.17
CA SER A 594 -49.99 -32.24 4.62
C SER A 594 -49.05 -32.99 5.56
N TYR A 595 -48.62 -32.37 6.64
CA TYR A 595 -47.69 -33.01 7.59
C TYR A 595 -48.39 -34.12 8.41
N LEU A 596 -47.76 -35.29 8.41
CA LEU A 596 -48.17 -36.45 9.15
C LEU A 596 -47.16 -36.73 10.26
N PRO A 597 -47.47 -36.40 11.51
CA PRO A 597 -46.55 -36.54 12.65
C PRO A 597 -46.05 -37.97 12.90
N ASP A 598 -46.89 -38.96 12.60
CA ASP A 598 -46.63 -40.39 12.86
C ASP A 598 -45.58 -40.98 11.89
N THR A 599 -45.51 -40.46 10.65
CA THR A 599 -44.60 -40.95 9.62
C THR A 599 -43.52 -39.91 9.28
N ASP A 600 -43.64 -38.68 9.83
CA ASP A 600 -42.77 -37.53 9.53
C ASP A 600 -42.77 -37.13 8.04
N GLU A 601 -43.84 -37.43 7.33
CA GLU A 601 -44.02 -37.16 5.91
C GLU A 601 -44.75 -35.81 5.70
N TYR A 602 -44.39 -35.11 4.63
CA TYR A 602 -45.04 -33.87 4.20
C TYR A 602 -45.01 -33.71 2.68
N GLU A 603 -45.97 -32.96 2.13
CA GLU A 603 -45.96 -32.56 0.72
C GLU A 603 -45.46 -31.16 0.55
N LEU A 604 -44.71 -30.90 -0.55
CA LEU A 604 -44.26 -29.56 -0.92
C LEU A 604 -45.23 -28.89 -1.91
N GLN A 605 -45.48 -27.63 -1.68
CA GLN A 605 -46.20 -26.73 -2.58
C GLN A 605 -45.21 -25.74 -3.23
N LEU A 606 -45.20 -25.70 -4.58
CA LEU A 606 -44.42 -24.71 -5.33
C LEU A 606 -45.06 -23.33 -5.16
N LEU A 607 -44.27 -22.36 -4.72
CA LEU A 607 -44.64 -20.95 -4.60
C LEU A 607 -44.17 -20.14 -5.81
N GLN A 608 -42.99 -20.44 -6.32
CA GLN A 608 -42.39 -19.73 -7.45
C GLN A 608 -41.62 -20.70 -8.32
N THR A 609 -41.87 -20.65 -9.61
CA THR A 609 -41.05 -21.32 -10.61
C THR A 609 -39.75 -20.55 -10.82
N GLY A 610 -38.61 -21.21 -10.71
CA GLY A 610 -37.29 -20.68 -10.97
C GLY A 610 -36.82 -20.91 -12.41
N ASP A 611 -35.54 -20.58 -12.63
CA ASP A 611 -34.84 -20.84 -13.88
C ASP A 611 -33.92 -22.06 -13.74
N GLN A 612 -33.72 -22.77 -14.84
CA GLN A 612 -32.80 -23.92 -14.88
C GLN A 612 -31.34 -23.47 -15.17
N TYR A 613 -31.18 -22.30 -15.77
CA TYR A 613 -29.87 -21.78 -16.20
C TYR A 613 -29.67 -20.39 -15.75
N LEU A 614 -28.37 -20.05 -15.49
CA LEU A 614 -27.94 -18.68 -15.19
C LEU A 614 -28.22 -17.77 -16.38
N SER A 615 -28.90 -16.68 -16.13
CA SER A 615 -28.98 -15.55 -17.05
C SER A 615 -27.62 -14.83 -17.10
N GLN A 616 -27.37 -14.07 -18.14
CA GLN A 616 -26.18 -13.24 -18.25
C GLN A 616 -26.59 -11.81 -18.58
N SER A 617 -26.10 -10.86 -17.77
CA SER A 617 -26.17 -9.44 -18.16
C SER A 617 -25.22 -9.12 -19.31
N GLY A 618 -25.46 -7.99 -19.97
CA GLY A 618 -24.44 -7.38 -20.84
C GLY A 618 -23.18 -7.03 -20.03
N ILE A 619 -22.05 -6.91 -20.72
CA ILE A 619 -20.80 -6.44 -20.12
C ILE A 619 -20.89 -4.93 -19.92
N SER A 620 -20.83 -4.48 -18.67
CA SER A 620 -20.61 -3.07 -18.32
C SER A 620 -19.13 -2.73 -18.44
N ARG A 621 -18.84 -1.56 -19.00
CA ARG A 621 -17.47 -1.05 -19.13
C ARG A 621 -17.41 0.40 -18.69
N ASN A 622 -16.50 0.68 -17.75
CA ASN A 622 -16.22 2.01 -17.25
C ASN A 622 -14.74 2.31 -17.47
N SER A 623 -14.40 3.55 -17.75
CA SER A 623 -13.02 3.98 -17.85
C SER A 623 -12.89 5.46 -17.52
N ASP A 624 -11.75 5.82 -16.97
CA ASP A 624 -11.34 7.22 -16.85
C ASP A 624 -9.89 7.42 -17.25
N GLN A 625 -9.59 8.65 -17.60
CA GLN A 625 -8.25 9.07 -18.00
C GLN A 625 -7.93 10.40 -17.31
N THR A 626 -6.71 10.53 -16.81
CA THR A 626 -6.19 11.78 -16.29
C THR A 626 -4.90 12.13 -17.04
N PHE A 627 -4.84 13.33 -17.54
CA PHE A 627 -3.61 13.97 -17.98
C PHE A 627 -3.26 15.08 -16.99
N TYR A 628 -2.02 15.09 -16.52
CA TYR A 628 -1.50 16.11 -15.62
C TYR A 628 -0.14 16.60 -16.11
N PHE A 629 0.05 17.91 -16.04
CA PHE A 629 1.31 18.57 -16.34
C PHE A 629 1.59 19.63 -15.29
N ASP A 630 2.82 19.70 -14.80
CA ASP A 630 3.32 20.85 -14.05
C ASP A 630 4.72 21.24 -14.51
N ALA A 631 5.01 22.54 -14.37
CA ALA A 631 6.34 23.09 -14.53
C ALA A 631 6.62 24.05 -13.38
N ARG A 632 7.77 23.87 -12.73
CA ARG A 632 8.13 24.56 -11.49
C ARG A 632 9.54 25.11 -11.57
N LEU A 633 9.70 26.38 -11.19
CA LEU A 633 10.97 27.03 -10.94
C LEU A 633 11.19 27.10 -9.43
N ASP A 634 12.28 26.55 -8.95
CA ASP A 634 12.73 26.63 -7.56
C ASP A 634 14.04 27.42 -7.51
N TRP A 635 14.13 28.38 -6.59
CA TRP A 635 15.37 29.12 -6.28
C TRP A 635 15.60 29.05 -4.79
N LYS A 636 16.82 28.68 -4.39
CA LYS A 636 17.27 28.62 -2.99
C LYS A 636 18.64 29.18 -2.85
N ARG A 637 18.82 30.15 -1.93
CA ARG A 637 20.12 30.76 -1.68
C ARG A 637 20.27 31.16 -0.23
N SER A 638 21.49 31.02 0.29
CA SER A 638 21.86 31.45 1.63
C SER A 638 22.85 32.63 1.54
N PHE A 639 22.64 33.66 2.37
CA PHE A 639 23.46 34.86 2.48
C PHE A 639 23.84 35.04 3.97
N GLY A 640 24.91 34.38 4.40
CA GLY A 640 25.23 34.29 5.81
C GLY A 640 24.12 33.59 6.58
N ASP A 641 23.55 34.23 7.60
CA ASP A 641 22.46 33.70 8.41
C ASP A 641 21.06 33.81 7.75
N HIS A 642 20.97 34.45 6.58
CA HIS A 642 19.73 34.63 5.84
C HIS A 642 19.56 33.56 4.80
N ASN A 643 18.53 32.74 4.92
CA ASN A 643 18.16 31.72 3.94
C ASN A 643 16.85 32.12 3.24
N LEU A 644 16.91 32.20 1.93
CA LEU A 644 15.76 32.53 1.08
C LEU A 644 15.45 31.38 0.15
N SER A 645 14.17 31.08 -0.02
CA SER A 645 13.74 30.24 -1.15
C SER A 645 12.47 30.79 -1.77
N ALA A 646 12.40 30.65 -3.08
CA ALA A 646 11.23 31.02 -3.88
C ALA A 646 10.86 29.87 -4.80
N MET A 647 9.58 29.64 -4.98
CA MET A 647 9.04 28.65 -5.91
C MET A 647 7.90 29.31 -6.70
N LEU A 648 7.87 29.09 -7.99
CA LEU A 648 6.76 29.42 -8.87
C LEU A 648 6.41 28.19 -9.70
N MET A 649 5.14 27.83 -9.75
CA MET A 649 4.66 26.65 -10.46
C MET A 649 3.44 27.01 -11.31
N TYR A 650 3.38 26.43 -12.50
CA TYR A 650 2.18 26.31 -13.31
C TYR A 650 1.75 24.85 -13.34
N MET A 651 0.44 24.60 -13.27
CA MET A 651 -0.13 23.25 -13.37
C MET A 651 -1.37 23.23 -14.25
N MET A 652 -1.60 22.14 -14.93
CA MET A 652 -2.85 21.83 -15.61
C MET A 652 -3.23 20.36 -15.43
N ARG A 653 -4.53 20.11 -15.31
CA ARG A 653 -5.10 18.78 -15.18
C ARG A 653 -6.33 18.65 -16.05
N GLU A 654 -6.42 17.57 -16.80
CA GLU A 654 -7.61 17.16 -17.52
C GLU A 654 -8.02 15.77 -17.02
N TYR A 655 -9.22 15.65 -16.48
CA TYR A 655 -9.82 14.37 -16.08
C TYR A 655 -11.02 14.09 -16.96
N ARG A 656 -11.04 12.93 -17.57
CA ARG A 656 -12.07 12.48 -18.51
C ARG A 656 -12.66 11.16 -18.07
N SER A 657 -13.91 11.15 -17.65
CA SER A 657 -14.72 9.97 -17.40
C SER A 657 -15.97 9.92 -18.28
N ASP A 658 -16.25 11.03 -18.95
CA ASP A 658 -17.41 11.22 -19.84
C ASP A 658 -16.99 12.02 -21.08
N VAL A 659 -17.93 12.37 -21.93
CA VAL A 659 -17.71 13.15 -23.17
C VAL A 659 -17.03 14.49 -22.86
N LEU A 660 -17.46 15.18 -21.80
CA LEU A 660 -16.86 16.43 -21.35
C LEU A 660 -15.82 16.20 -20.26
N PRO A 661 -14.55 16.61 -20.48
CA PRO A 661 -13.52 16.50 -19.45
C PRO A 661 -13.70 17.57 -18.37
N ASN A 662 -13.24 17.26 -17.16
CA ASN A 662 -13.05 18.24 -16.08
C ASN A 662 -11.64 18.82 -16.17
N ARG A 663 -11.50 20.13 -16.32
CA ARG A 663 -10.24 20.83 -16.49
C ARG A 663 -9.98 21.81 -15.38
N ASN A 664 -8.78 21.76 -14.85
CA ASN A 664 -8.28 22.71 -13.87
C ASN A 664 -6.90 23.18 -14.33
N GLN A 665 -6.60 24.45 -14.10
CA GLN A 665 -5.26 25.00 -14.29
C GLN A 665 -5.01 26.06 -13.22
N GLY A 666 -3.73 26.31 -12.95
CA GLY A 666 -3.42 27.32 -11.97
C GLY A 666 -1.93 27.65 -11.87
N TYR A 667 -1.69 28.77 -11.24
CA TYR A 667 -0.37 29.20 -10.80
C TYR A 667 -0.29 29.09 -9.29
N SER A 668 0.83 28.68 -8.75
CA SER A 668 1.07 28.71 -7.32
C SER A 668 2.49 29.16 -7.02
N GLY A 669 2.69 29.75 -5.86
CA GLY A 669 4.00 30.19 -5.46
C GLY A 669 4.20 30.08 -3.96
N ARG A 670 5.47 29.99 -3.60
CA ARG A 670 5.96 29.97 -2.21
C ARG A 670 7.17 30.86 -2.10
N LEU A 671 7.21 31.65 -1.06
CA LEU A 671 8.37 32.40 -0.63
C LEU A 671 8.66 32.05 0.83
N THR A 672 9.86 31.59 1.13
CA THR A 672 10.31 31.36 2.51
C THR A 672 11.52 32.18 2.85
N TYR A 673 11.53 32.70 4.06
CA TYR A 673 12.68 33.40 4.64
C TYR A 673 12.95 32.81 6.02
N ASP A 674 14.20 32.53 6.26
CA ASP A 674 14.73 32.00 7.52
C ASP A 674 15.93 32.82 7.93
N PHE A 675 15.91 33.32 9.14
CA PHE A 675 17.06 34.01 9.74
C PHE A 675 17.67 33.16 10.85
N ALA A 676 18.90 32.71 10.64
CA ALA A 676 19.70 31.92 11.59
C ALA A 676 18.97 30.65 12.12
N ASN A 677 18.02 30.06 11.35
CA ASN A 677 17.09 29.03 11.78
C ASN A 677 16.26 29.36 13.04
N LYS A 678 16.13 30.67 13.37
CA LYS A 678 15.39 31.15 14.53
C LYS A 678 14.04 31.75 14.19
N TYR A 679 14.02 32.65 13.21
CA TYR A 679 12.83 33.37 12.77
C TYR A 679 12.46 32.91 11.37
N LEU A 680 11.28 32.38 11.23
CA LEU A 680 10.80 31.76 10.01
C LEU A 680 9.59 32.54 9.51
N LEU A 681 9.58 32.85 8.22
CA LEU A 681 8.47 33.47 7.52
C LEU A 681 8.19 32.69 6.24
N GLU A 682 6.95 32.39 6.00
CA GLU A 682 6.51 31.74 4.75
C GLU A 682 5.26 32.41 4.22
N PHE A 683 5.26 32.68 2.93
CA PHE A 683 4.11 33.18 2.17
C PHE A 683 3.82 32.21 1.03
N ASN A 684 2.58 31.76 0.93
CA ASN A 684 2.10 30.88 -0.11
C ASN A 684 0.91 31.49 -0.82
N PHE A 685 0.77 31.20 -2.11
CA PHE A 685 -0.47 31.51 -2.83
C PHE A 685 -0.78 30.45 -3.88
N GLY A 686 -2.07 30.30 -4.17
CA GLY A 686 -2.61 29.60 -5.31
C GLY A 686 -3.54 30.55 -6.10
N TYR A 687 -3.40 30.58 -7.41
CA TYR A 687 -4.33 31.26 -8.32
C TYR A 687 -4.84 30.23 -9.30
N ASN A 688 -6.03 29.70 -9.02
CA ASN A 688 -6.56 28.51 -9.66
C ASN A 688 -7.84 28.81 -10.42
N GLY A 689 -7.99 28.12 -11.55
CA GLY A 689 -9.15 28.24 -12.45
C GLY A 689 -9.89 26.91 -12.62
N SER A 690 -11.22 27.00 -12.66
CA SER A 690 -12.15 25.91 -12.91
C SER A 690 -13.07 26.25 -14.07
N GLU A 691 -13.24 25.34 -15.02
CA GLU A 691 -14.16 25.54 -16.14
C GLU A 691 -15.63 25.39 -15.74
N ARG A 692 -15.91 24.85 -14.55
CA ARG A 692 -17.29 24.68 -14.01
C ARG A 692 -17.98 26.01 -13.72
N LEU A 693 -17.21 27.10 -13.56
CA LEU A 693 -17.69 28.43 -13.20
C LEU A 693 -17.77 29.35 -14.42
N ALA A 694 -18.63 30.38 -14.33
CA ALA A 694 -18.82 31.37 -15.38
C ALA A 694 -17.54 32.18 -15.66
N LYS A 695 -17.43 32.78 -16.84
CA LYS A 695 -16.20 33.45 -17.31
C LYS A 695 -15.66 34.55 -16.36
N GLY A 696 -16.42 35.15 -15.49
CA GLY A 696 -15.93 36.12 -14.53
C GLY A 696 -15.46 35.51 -13.20
N GLU A 697 -15.97 34.34 -12.89
CA GLU A 697 -15.79 33.66 -11.60
C GLU A 697 -14.81 32.48 -11.68
N ARG A 698 -14.17 32.23 -12.83
CA ARG A 698 -13.35 31.03 -13.08
C ARG A 698 -12.09 30.96 -12.25
N PHE A 699 -11.46 32.09 -11.99
CA PHE A 699 -10.18 32.17 -11.30
C PHE A 699 -10.31 32.84 -9.96
N GLU A 700 -9.69 32.24 -8.94
CA GLU A 700 -9.71 32.76 -7.58
C GLU A 700 -8.30 32.71 -6.97
N PHE A 701 -8.02 33.67 -6.09
CA PHE A 701 -6.73 33.85 -5.43
C PHE A 701 -6.80 33.41 -3.96
N PHE A 702 -5.91 32.45 -3.58
CA PHE A 702 -5.87 31.82 -2.27
C PHE A 702 -4.54 32.12 -1.57
N PRO A 703 -4.40 33.23 -0.85
CA PRO A 703 -3.19 33.58 -0.12
C PRO A 703 -3.14 32.90 1.25
N ALA A 704 -1.93 32.60 1.71
CA ALA A 704 -1.65 32.17 3.08
C ALA A 704 -0.30 32.66 3.55
N ALA A 705 -0.18 32.95 4.83
CA ALA A 705 1.08 33.35 5.47
C ALA A 705 1.27 32.57 6.77
N SER A 706 2.53 32.30 7.11
CA SER A 706 2.88 31.66 8.38
C SER A 706 4.17 32.22 8.95
N LEU A 707 4.27 32.18 10.27
CA LEU A 707 5.38 32.62 11.08
C LEU A 707 5.84 31.49 11.99
N GLY A 708 7.13 31.42 12.24
CA GLY A 708 7.72 30.49 13.21
C GLY A 708 8.84 31.15 14.00
N TRP A 709 8.94 30.78 15.27
CA TRP A 709 10.02 31.21 16.14
C TRP A 709 10.57 29.99 16.88
N VAL A 710 11.85 29.71 16.64
CA VAL A 710 12.57 28.63 17.34
C VAL A 710 13.16 29.20 18.62
N ILE A 711 12.37 29.21 19.68
CA ILE A 711 12.69 29.81 20.97
C ILE A 711 13.92 29.14 21.58
N SER A 712 14.05 27.83 21.40
CA SER A 712 15.19 27.05 21.91
C SER A 712 16.54 27.41 21.27
N SER A 713 16.53 28.13 20.14
CA SER A 713 17.78 28.66 19.54
C SER A 713 18.24 30.01 20.10
N GLU A 714 17.50 30.60 21.04
CA GLU A 714 17.84 31.85 21.67
C GLU A 714 18.82 31.66 22.84
N LYS A 715 19.75 32.60 23.06
CA LYS A 715 20.73 32.51 24.13
C LYS A 715 20.13 32.40 25.55
N PHE A 716 18.97 33.00 25.78
CA PHE A 716 18.29 32.91 27.06
C PHE A 716 17.73 31.52 27.37
N TRP A 717 17.68 30.63 26.37
CA TRP A 717 17.15 29.25 26.51
C TRP A 717 18.21 28.26 27.01
N GLU A 718 19.51 28.58 26.91
CA GLU A 718 20.62 27.70 27.30
C GLU A 718 20.43 27.03 28.68
N PRO A 719 19.96 27.70 29.75
CA PRO A 719 19.80 27.09 31.06
C PRO A 719 18.71 25.99 31.10
N ILE A 720 17.76 26.02 30.15
CA ILE A 720 16.61 25.15 30.11
C ILE A 720 16.82 24.02 29.07
N SER A 721 17.83 24.15 28.23
CA SER A 721 18.09 23.25 27.08
C SER A 721 18.22 21.76 27.46
N ASN A 722 18.71 21.45 28.67
CA ASN A 722 18.82 20.09 29.19
C ASN A 722 17.44 19.44 29.46
N TYR A 723 16.40 20.24 29.73
CA TYR A 723 15.03 19.74 29.99
C TYR A 723 14.16 19.84 28.74
N VAL A 724 14.31 20.95 27.99
CA VAL A 724 13.59 21.22 26.75
C VAL A 724 14.61 21.55 25.67
N SER A 725 15.05 20.53 24.95
CA SER A 725 16.11 20.64 23.94
C SER A 725 15.63 21.36 22.69
N HIS A 726 14.35 21.30 22.36
CA HIS A 726 13.77 22.03 21.24
C HIS A 726 12.39 22.58 21.59
N LEU A 727 12.18 23.88 21.31
CA LEU A 727 10.87 24.53 21.37
C LEU A 727 10.73 25.48 20.19
N LYS A 728 9.75 25.24 19.34
CA LYS A 728 9.33 26.11 18.25
C LYS A 728 7.86 26.44 18.38
N VAL A 729 7.50 27.71 18.29
CA VAL A 729 6.12 28.19 18.17
C VAL A 729 5.88 28.62 16.74
N ARG A 730 4.73 28.27 16.20
CA ARG A 730 4.34 28.59 14.82
C ARG A 730 2.87 29.01 14.75
N THR A 731 2.56 29.88 13.80
CA THR A 731 1.21 30.30 13.50
C THR A 731 1.03 30.47 12.01
N SER A 732 -0.16 30.16 11.51
CA SER A 732 -0.51 30.38 10.11
C SER A 732 -1.93 30.90 9.96
N TYR A 733 -2.16 31.71 8.94
CA TYR A 733 -3.46 32.15 8.52
C TYR A 733 -3.54 32.16 7.00
N GLY A 734 -4.67 31.71 6.44
CA GLY A 734 -4.85 31.71 5.00
C GLY A 734 -6.24 31.39 4.55
N LEU A 735 -6.43 31.56 3.25
CA LEU A 735 -7.62 31.25 2.50
C LEU A 735 -7.37 30.03 1.60
N VAL A 736 -8.26 29.09 1.62
CA VAL A 736 -8.33 27.97 0.66
C VAL A 736 -9.77 27.82 0.17
N GLY A 737 -9.97 27.16 -0.95
CA GLY A 737 -11.31 27.08 -1.53
C GLY A 737 -11.60 25.73 -2.17
N SER A 738 -12.83 25.57 -2.68
CA SER A 738 -13.28 24.44 -3.46
C SER A 738 -14.18 24.88 -4.61
N ASP A 739 -14.06 24.21 -5.75
CA ASP A 739 -14.94 24.33 -6.91
C ASP A 739 -15.87 23.11 -7.05
N GLU A 740 -15.88 22.23 -6.06
CA GLU A 740 -16.68 21.02 -6.08
C GLU A 740 -18.05 21.28 -5.45
N PHE A 741 -19.08 20.86 -6.15
CA PHE A 741 -20.47 20.91 -5.75
C PHE A 741 -21.00 19.50 -5.52
N ASN A 742 -22.11 19.37 -4.81
CA ASN A 742 -22.76 18.09 -4.53
C ASN A 742 -22.89 17.18 -5.75
N GLY A 743 -22.73 15.88 -5.56
CA GLY A 743 -22.93 14.88 -6.60
C GLY A 743 -24.27 15.06 -7.30
N GLY A 744 -24.22 15.19 -8.65
CA GLY A 744 -25.40 15.48 -9.48
C GLY A 744 -25.49 16.92 -9.96
N ALA A 745 -24.63 17.83 -9.48
CA ALA A 745 -24.55 19.16 -10.06
C ALA A 745 -24.05 19.08 -11.52
N PRO A 746 -24.66 19.84 -12.47
CA PRO A 746 -24.28 19.81 -13.87
C PRO A 746 -22.85 20.31 -14.07
N HIS A 747 -22.21 19.90 -15.16
CA HIS A 747 -20.85 20.30 -15.49
C HIS A 747 -20.71 21.83 -15.57
N PHE A 748 -21.68 22.50 -16.21
CA PHE A 748 -21.71 23.96 -16.36
C PHE A 748 -22.87 24.54 -15.54
N LEU A 749 -22.60 25.06 -14.35
CA LEU A 749 -23.60 25.68 -13.46
C LEU A 749 -24.24 26.94 -14.04
N TYR A 750 -23.53 27.64 -14.92
CA TYR A 750 -23.98 28.91 -15.55
C TYR A 750 -24.80 28.68 -16.82
N GLN A 751 -25.18 27.43 -17.13
CA GLN A 751 -26.06 27.12 -18.28
C GLN A 751 -27.36 26.50 -17.83
N ASN A 752 -28.44 26.90 -18.47
CA ASN A 752 -29.72 26.23 -18.26
C ASN A 752 -29.72 24.86 -18.91
N ASN A 753 -30.20 23.85 -18.18
CA ASN A 753 -30.49 22.54 -18.75
C ASN A 753 -32.03 22.37 -18.81
N ILE A 754 -32.58 22.54 -19.99
CA ILE A 754 -34.00 22.45 -20.26
C ILE A 754 -34.22 21.40 -21.35
N SER A 755 -35.06 20.43 -21.02
CA SER A 755 -35.52 19.46 -22.02
C SER A 755 -36.93 19.80 -22.48
N ILE A 756 -37.10 19.94 -23.77
CA ILE A 756 -38.40 20.23 -24.36
C ILE A 756 -39.15 18.92 -24.61
N GLY A 757 -40.37 18.83 -24.11
CA GLY A 757 -41.25 17.68 -24.33
C GLY A 757 -40.92 16.44 -23.46
N SER A 758 -40.33 16.61 -22.27
CA SER A 758 -39.95 15.49 -21.39
C SER A 758 -40.63 15.47 -20.01
N ALA A 759 -41.39 16.52 -19.66
CA ALA A 759 -42.03 16.56 -18.35
C ALA A 759 -43.41 17.24 -18.41
N ASN A 760 -44.17 17.13 -17.33
CA ASN A 760 -45.48 17.73 -17.14
C ASN A 760 -46.47 17.35 -18.24
N ASP A 761 -46.73 16.03 -18.34
CA ASP A 761 -47.72 15.51 -19.28
C ASP A 761 -49.07 16.18 -19.07
N PHE A 762 -49.57 16.82 -20.11
CA PHE A 762 -50.89 17.38 -20.16
C PHE A 762 -51.70 16.63 -21.22
N TRP A 763 -52.72 15.92 -20.76
CA TRP A 763 -53.56 15.12 -21.62
C TRP A 763 -54.79 15.91 -22.06
N THR A 764 -55.03 15.94 -23.35
CA THR A 764 -56.22 16.58 -23.94
C THR A 764 -56.91 15.59 -24.87
N GLY A 765 -58.17 15.84 -25.13
CA GLY A 765 -58.99 15.01 -26.00
C GLY A 765 -60.02 14.17 -25.26
N LEU A 766 -60.70 13.29 -25.99
CA LEU A 766 -61.68 12.37 -25.42
C LEU A 766 -61.00 11.13 -24.86
N PRO A 767 -61.60 10.39 -23.90
CA PRO A 767 -61.04 9.15 -23.37
C PRO A 767 -60.67 8.08 -24.40
N THR A 768 -61.22 8.15 -25.60
CA THR A 768 -60.95 7.28 -26.74
C THR A 768 -59.88 7.81 -27.72
N SER A 769 -59.50 9.08 -27.56
CA SER A 769 -58.51 9.77 -28.43
C SER A 769 -57.73 10.83 -27.67
N GLU A 770 -56.99 10.38 -26.64
CA GLU A 770 -56.13 11.23 -25.82
C GLU A 770 -54.91 11.70 -26.56
N ILE A 771 -54.60 12.98 -26.46
CA ILE A 771 -53.37 13.59 -26.99
C ILE A 771 -52.49 14.03 -25.83
N ASN A 772 -51.32 13.42 -25.68
CA ASN A 772 -50.33 13.83 -24.72
C ASN A 772 -49.59 15.07 -25.25
N ARG A 773 -49.63 16.15 -24.47
CA ARG A 773 -48.90 17.41 -24.69
C ARG A 773 -47.84 17.52 -23.62
N ARG A 774 -46.60 17.16 -23.97
CA ARG A 774 -45.48 17.24 -23.05
C ARG A 774 -44.93 18.67 -22.99
N GLY A 775 -44.75 19.17 -21.78
CA GLY A 775 -44.13 20.45 -21.50
C GLY A 775 -42.61 20.42 -21.34
N PRO A 776 -41.97 21.56 -21.15
CA PRO A 776 -40.56 21.64 -20.86
C PRO A 776 -40.26 21.16 -19.44
N ALA A 777 -39.19 20.39 -19.26
CA ALA A 777 -38.60 20.08 -17.97
C ALA A 777 -37.39 20.96 -17.71
N PHE A 778 -37.38 21.67 -16.60
CA PHE A 778 -36.25 22.45 -16.13
C PHE A 778 -35.43 21.58 -15.18
N TYR A 779 -34.34 20.97 -15.65
CA TYR A 779 -33.47 20.18 -14.83
C TYR A 779 -32.53 21.04 -14.02
N VAL A 780 -32.05 22.14 -14.63
CA VAL A 780 -31.16 23.10 -13.97
C VAL A 780 -31.45 24.49 -14.49
N LEU A 781 -31.59 25.44 -13.60
CA LEU A 781 -31.55 26.86 -13.92
C LEU A 781 -30.15 27.41 -13.76
N ALA A 782 -29.69 28.20 -14.72
CA ALA A 782 -28.38 28.78 -14.70
C ALA A 782 -28.12 29.64 -13.46
N VAL A 783 -27.01 29.45 -12.78
CA VAL A 783 -26.51 30.28 -11.69
C VAL A 783 -25.30 31.06 -12.19
N GLN A 784 -25.51 32.32 -12.60
CA GLN A 784 -24.46 33.14 -13.25
C GLN A 784 -23.34 33.57 -12.27
N ASN A 785 -23.71 33.76 -11.00
CA ASN A 785 -22.80 34.20 -9.93
C ASN A 785 -22.40 33.06 -8.97
N ALA A 786 -22.45 31.80 -9.43
CA ALA A 786 -21.85 30.72 -8.70
C ALA A 786 -20.35 30.96 -8.59
N GLY A 787 -19.83 31.05 -7.37
CA GLY A 787 -18.45 31.32 -7.06
C GLY A 787 -17.78 30.13 -6.33
N TRP A 788 -16.60 30.37 -5.84
CA TRP A 788 -15.83 29.43 -5.06
C TRP A 788 -16.35 29.31 -3.63
N GLU A 789 -16.28 28.11 -3.06
CA GLU A 789 -16.37 27.92 -1.62
C GLU A 789 -15.07 28.45 -0.97
N HIS A 790 -15.17 29.29 0.05
CA HIS A 790 -14.04 29.89 0.75
C HIS A 790 -13.92 29.36 2.18
N VAL A 791 -12.75 28.83 2.53
CA VAL A 791 -12.43 28.36 3.88
C VAL A 791 -11.27 29.18 4.43
N LYS A 792 -11.53 29.96 5.48
CA LYS A 792 -10.51 30.69 6.24
C LYS A 792 -9.99 29.80 7.36
N LYS A 793 -8.67 29.57 7.39
CA LYS A 793 -8.04 28.72 8.40
C LYS A 793 -7.01 29.52 9.19
N PHE A 794 -7.10 29.41 10.50
CA PHE A 794 -6.10 29.87 11.44
C PHE A 794 -5.55 28.67 12.22
N ASP A 795 -4.23 28.57 12.32
CA ASP A 795 -3.55 27.51 13.07
C ASP A 795 -2.49 28.13 13.97
N ILE A 796 -2.42 27.66 15.20
CA ILE A 796 -1.31 27.93 16.13
C ILE A 796 -0.83 26.61 16.68
N GLY A 797 0.48 26.45 16.77
CA GLY A 797 1.08 25.20 17.23
C GLY A 797 2.45 25.40 17.82
N PHE A 798 2.90 24.39 18.55
CA PHE A 798 4.25 24.32 19.05
C PHE A 798 4.82 22.91 18.79
N ASP A 799 6.12 22.87 18.53
CA ASP A 799 6.90 21.64 18.39
C ASP A 799 7.91 21.62 19.53
N MET A 800 7.93 20.57 20.35
CA MET A 800 8.74 20.50 21.55
C MET A 800 9.39 19.13 21.69
N SER A 801 10.67 19.10 22.07
CA SER A 801 11.40 17.90 22.47
C SER A 801 11.81 18.02 23.95
N LEU A 802 11.49 17.00 24.73
CA LEU A 802 11.75 16.92 26.16
C LEU A 802 12.78 15.83 26.44
N PHE A 803 13.71 16.10 27.35
CA PHE A 803 14.63 15.10 27.91
C PHE A 803 15.41 14.33 26.82
N ASN A 804 16.15 15.01 26.00
CA ASN A 804 17.01 14.38 24.98
C ASN A 804 18.26 13.81 25.61
#